data_c3bea48d740b06a25225f8665b25bfd3
#
_entry.id   c3bea48d740b06a25225f8665b25bfd3
#
_cell.length_a   1.000
_cell.length_b   1.000
_cell.length_c   1.000
_cell.angle_alpha   90.00
_cell.angle_beta   90.00
_cell.angle_gamma   90.00
#
_symmetry.space_group_name_H-M   'P 1'
#
loop_
_entity.id
_entity.type
_entity.pdbx_description
1 polymer ?
#
loop_
_entity_poly.entity_id
_entity_poly.type
_entity_poly.pdbx_seq_one_letter_code
_entity_poly.pdbx_strand_id
1 'polypeptide(L)'
;MCIRDRISISQNRGKSWLKTFLPVAQLYHVTTDNSVPYNLLTNRQDGPSMKGPSRANSNFRWSKIGMIQSGMWREVGGGESGFATPDPKNPDIVWSSASGSGSLGGIVTRYNEKTKQYRQLEVWPEYAAGSYASLLKYRFQWTFPLLISPHDNKTVYVTSQHVHKTTNDGQSWEVISPDLTMNDKKMQGFSGGLTGDNIAVEYANVIYAFEESPVKQGVFWAGTNDGLVHVSQDDGKTWKNVTKNIPKLPKLGVVRNIEASKWNPAKAYLTIEFHQVGDFKPYVYKTENYGKSWEKITNGIKPGNLSYTRNIKEDPVKEGLLYLGTENALYFSNDDGENWQSLMSNLPPSPMYWIDVQEHFNDLVVGTYGRGIWILDDLSPLQQLDQNVTKKEAHLFDIKPAYRFQNITGSLQRQKEASTGQDPPKGASINYWSNGEKDIEIIITNQKNEPVKTIKEKAKKGINRLWWDFSNEETSNIVFRTKPLYADWFTLDKNKERADQSLYSFSIMSPPGTYNITLKSGANSMTKTLKVMKDPNSEGTEEDINLQNQLVTKIYADLNTTISHINSIEVIRRQLLDLKAMLKNSSSKKEFVQMVDKLENQFLEIEKQLIQLKITGTGQDGVRYQKMLVEKLRYLAANVQISDFKPADSYVEVYEILKGRLNSIAQKFEKLKTDNLSNTLD
;
A
#
# COMPACT_ATOMS: atom_id res chain seq x y z
N MET A 1 1.77 29.12 4.57
CA MET A 1 2.65 28.52 5.62
C MET A 1 1.74 27.87 6.67
N CYS A 2 1.77 26.57 6.80
CA CYS A 2 0.93 25.88 7.79
C CYS A 2 1.53 26.09 9.18
N ILE A 3 0.93 26.89 10.00
CA ILE A 3 1.40 27.19 11.37
C ILE A 3 1.01 26.11 12.39
N ARG A 4 0.22 25.11 11.98
CA ARG A 4 -0.33 24.07 12.85
C ARG A 4 0.40 22.73 12.78
N ASP A 5 1.37 22.58 11.88
CA ASP A 5 2.12 21.33 11.64
C ASP A 5 3.47 21.27 12.35
N ARG A 6 3.78 22.24 13.20
CA ARG A 6 5.12 22.38 13.78
C ARG A 6 5.08 22.70 15.25
N ILE A 7 6.02 22.10 15.98
CA ILE A 7 6.36 22.48 17.34
C ILE A 7 7.76 23.09 17.32
N SER A 8 7.94 24.24 17.94
CA SER A 8 9.25 24.85 18.13
C SER A 8 9.70 24.61 19.56
N ILE A 9 10.88 24.06 19.73
CA ILE A 9 11.50 23.74 21.05
C ILE A 9 12.70 24.62 21.24
N SER A 10 12.77 25.35 22.37
CA SER A 10 13.93 26.09 22.76
C SER A 10 14.65 25.37 23.90
N GLN A 11 15.92 25.09 23.72
CA GLN A 11 16.80 24.51 24.75
C GLN A 11 17.61 25.60 25.52
N ASN A 12 17.51 26.87 25.11
CA ASN A 12 18.30 27.98 25.62
C ASN A 12 17.44 29.19 26.00
N ARG A 13 16.27 28.97 26.58
CA ARG A 13 15.36 30.02 27.09
C ARG A 13 14.91 31.00 26.00
N GLY A 14 14.60 30.50 24.82
CA GLY A 14 14.06 31.30 23.70
C GLY A 14 15.12 32.03 22.86
N LYS A 15 16.43 31.84 23.11
CA LYS A 15 17.49 32.45 22.29
C LYS A 15 17.60 31.85 20.91
N SER A 16 17.25 30.55 20.75
CA SER A 16 17.10 29.86 19.48
C SER A 16 15.98 28.82 19.56
N TRP A 17 15.44 28.42 18.39
CA TRP A 17 14.32 27.53 18.32
C TRP A 17 14.59 26.42 17.29
N LEU A 18 14.43 25.17 17.71
CA LEU A 18 14.40 24.01 16.82
C LEU A 18 12.96 23.82 16.35
N LYS A 19 12.73 23.88 15.05
CA LYS A 19 11.45 23.52 14.43
C LYS A 19 11.43 22.04 14.16
N THR A 20 10.46 21.32 14.74
CA THR A 20 10.24 19.90 14.48
C THR A 20 9.11 19.72 13.46
N PHE A 21 9.35 18.90 12.45
CA PHE A 21 8.30 18.47 11.53
C PHE A 21 7.58 17.27 12.14
N LEU A 22 6.28 17.40 12.33
CA LEU A 22 5.43 16.32 12.83
C LEU A 22 4.76 15.60 11.64
N PRO A 23 4.49 14.28 11.75
CA PRO A 23 3.75 13.52 10.74
C PRO A 23 2.26 13.76 10.88
N VAL A 24 1.84 15.01 10.74
CA VAL A 24 0.44 15.43 10.86
C VAL A 24 -0.01 16.16 9.61
N ALA A 25 -1.22 15.88 9.17
CA ALA A 25 -1.88 16.59 8.07
C ALA A 25 -3.39 16.59 8.30
N GLN A 26 -4.00 17.76 8.18
CA GLN A 26 -5.43 17.96 8.22
C GLN A 26 -5.96 17.81 6.81
N LEU A 27 -6.58 16.66 6.51
CA LEU A 27 -7.11 16.34 5.18
C LEU A 27 -8.63 16.42 5.18
N TYR A 28 -9.21 16.85 4.06
CA TYR A 28 -10.66 16.96 3.89
C TYR A 28 -11.22 15.77 3.12
N HIS A 29 -10.81 15.56 1.90
CA HIS A 29 -11.23 14.43 1.08
C HIS A 29 -10.02 13.70 0.55
N VAL A 30 -10.17 12.41 0.30
CA VAL A 30 -9.21 11.60 -0.41
C VAL A 30 -9.92 10.87 -1.54
N THR A 31 -9.31 10.86 -2.71
CA THR A 31 -9.76 10.09 -3.87
C THR A 31 -8.59 9.34 -4.48
N THR A 32 -8.88 8.37 -5.31
CA THR A 32 -7.88 7.54 -5.98
C THR A 32 -8.04 7.63 -7.50
N ASP A 33 -6.95 7.54 -8.25
CA ASP A 33 -7.02 7.41 -9.71
C ASP A 33 -6.93 5.94 -10.16
N ASN A 34 -7.10 5.71 -11.46
CA ASN A 34 -7.05 4.39 -12.09
C ASN A 34 -5.67 4.04 -12.67
N SER A 35 -4.60 4.71 -12.26
CA SER A 35 -3.23 4.36 -12.62
C SER A 35 -2.79 3.04 -11.99
N VAL A 36 -1.73 2.43 -12.51
CA VAL A 36 -1.13 1.22 -11.95
C VAL A 36 0.37 1.46 -11.71
N PRO A 37 0.83 1.57 -10.46
CA PRO A 37 0.03 1.71 -9.24
C PRO A 37 -0.76 3.02 -9.21
N TYR A 38 -1.85 3.05 -8.43
CA TYR A 38 -2.71 4.22 -8.33
C TYR A 38 -2.07 5.37 -7.56
N ASN A 39 -2.57 6.57 -7.80
CA ASN A 39 -2.23 7.74 -7.01
C ASN A 39 -3.37 8.12 -6.06
N LEU A 40 -2.99 8.78 -4.99
CA LEU A 40 -3.86 9.41 -4.00
C LEU A 40 -3.99 10.89 -4.33
N LEU A 41 -5.19 11.43 -4.28
CA LEU A 41 -5.47 12.85 -4.42
C LEU A 41 -6.16 13.35 -3.16
N THR A 42 -5.80 14.54 -2.70
CA THR A 42 -6.37 15.11 -1.48
C THR A 42 -6.20 16.63 -1.43
N ASN A 43 -6.97 17.26 -0.56
CA ASN A 43 -6.80 18.66 -0.17
C ASN A 43 -6.24 18.72 1.26
N ARG A 44 -5.35 19.62 1.51
CA ARG A 44 -4.75 19.81 2.84
C ARG A 44 -4.99 21.24 3.30
N GLN A 45 -5.40 21.41 4.57
CA GLN A 45 -5.54 22.73 5.17
C GLN A 45 -4.28 23.58 4.97
N ASP A 46 -4.46 24.83 4.59
CA ASP A 46 -3.42 25.82 4.24
C ASP A 46 -2.47 25.34 3.11
N GLY A 47 -2.94 24.52 2.20
CA GLY A 47 -2.16 24.01 1.07
C GLY A 47 -2.99 23.81 -0.20
N PRO A 48 -2.37 23.44 -1.32
CA PRO A 48 -3.09 23.15 -2.55
C PRO A 48 -3.75 21.78 -2.51
N SER A 49 -4.57 21.48 -3.52
CA SER A 49 -4.93 20.12 -3.87
C SER A 49 -3.67 19.39 -4.36
N MET A 50 -3.48 18.16 -3.89
CA MET A 50 -2.23 17.42 -4.10
C MET A 50 -2.50 16.04 -4.68
N LYS A 51 -1.53 15.52 -5.44
CA LYS A 51 -1.48 14.15 -5.95
C LYS A 51 -0.14 13.52 -5.56
N GLY A 52 -0.18 12.29 -5.08
CA GLY A 52 1.00 11.51 -4.73
C GLY A 52 0.77 10.01 -4.90
N PRO A 53 1.84 9.19 -4.97
CA PRO A 53 1.71 7.76 -5.22
C PRO A 53 1.19 7.02 -3.99
N SER A 54 0.39 5.96 -4.22
CA SER A 54 0.04 4.97 -3.18
C SER A 54 1.20 4.03 -2.86
N ARG A 55 2.16 3.92 -3.79
CA ARG A 55 3.33 3.06 -3.71
C ARG A 55 4.49 3.71 -4.45
N ALA A 56 5.65 3.81 -3.81
CA ALA A 56 6.84 4.40 -4.41
C ALA A 56 7.68 3.37 -5.19
N ASN A 57 7.63 2.09 -4.82
CA ASN A 57 8.52 1.03 -5.37
C ASN A 57 10.00 1.44 -5.38
N SER A 58 10.39 2.40 -4.55
CA SER A 58 11.76 2.90 -4.51
C SER A 58 12.63 1.99 -3.64
N ASN A 59 13.74 1.50 -4.22
CA ASN A 59 14.75 0.80 -3.43
C ASN A 59 15.60 1.82 -2.67
N PHE A 60 15.39 1.91 -1.37
CA PHE A 60 16.44 2.43 -0.51
C PHE A 60 17.41 1.30 -0.22
N ARG A 61 18.70 1.48 -0.58
CA ARG A 61 19.76 0.44 -0.56
C ARG A 61 19.90 -0.32 0.76
N TRP A 62 19.32 0.20 1.85
CA TRP A 62 19.42 -0.33 3.20
C TRP A 62 18.06 -0.61 3.85
N SER A 63 16.94 -0.39 3.16
CA SER A 63 15.58 -0.65 3.66
C SER A 63 14.87 -1.70 2.81
N LYS A 64 14.24 -2.66 3.46
CA LYS A 64 13.37 -3.64 2.80
C LYS A 64 12.00 -3.05 2.44
N ILE A 65 11.68 -1.86 2.94
CA ILE A 65 10.38 -1.19 2.77
C ILE A 65 10.61 0.05 1.91
N GLY A 66 9.90 0.16 0.81
CA GLY A 66 9.85 1.37 0.00
C GLY A 66 9.25 2.54 0.80
N MET A 67 9.67 3.75 0.49
CA MET A 67 9.27 4.95 1.20
C MET A 67 8.71 5.99 0.24
N ILE A 68 7.50 6.44 0.52
CA ILE A 68 6.86 7.55 -0.19
C ILE A 68 7.33 8.85 0.44
N GLN A 69 8.18 9.58 -0.27
CA GLN A 69 8.78 10.82 0.22
C GLN A 69 7.89 12.03 -0.07
N SER A 70 8.02 13.08 0.73
CA SER A 70 7.28 14.33 0.54
C SER A 70 7.46 14.93 -0.86
N GLY A 71 8.66 14.81 -1.44
CA GLY A 71 8.96 15.28 -2.80
C GLY A 71 8.27 14.49 -3.94
N MET A 72 7.59 13.38 -3.64
CA MET A 72 6.77 12.64 -4.61
C MET A 72 5.34 13.20 -4.71
N TRP A 73 4.94 14.06 -3.77
CA TRP A 73 3.68 14.76 -3.81
C TRP A 73 3.81 16.05 -4.61
N ARG A 74 2.82 16.35 -5.41
CA ARG A 74 2.78 17.55 -6.26
C ARG A 74 1.43 18.21 -6.21
N GLU A 75 1.41 19.52 -6.46
CA GLU A 75 0.22 20.30 -6.61
C GLU A 75 -0.54 19.94 -7.89
N VAL A 76 -1.88 19.93 -7.82
CA VAL A 76 -2.79 19.66 -8.94
C VAL A 76 -3.90 20.72 -9.06
N GLY A 77 -3.62 21.97 -8.69
CA GLY A 77 -4.58 23.05 -8.66
C GLY A 77 -5.40 23.08 -7.37
N GLY A 78 -6.62 23.59 -7.43
CA GLY A 78 -7.55 23.68 -6.30
C GLY A 78 -7.06 24.59 -5.18
N GLY A 79 -7.25 24.15 -3.94
CA GLY A 79 -6.91 24.89 -2.73
C GLY A 79 -6.98 23.99 -1.49
N GLU A 80 -7.13 24.64 -0.33
CA GLU A 80 -6.94 23.98 0.97
C GLU A 80 -8.06 23.05 1.42
N SER A 81 -9.20 23.08 0.78
CA SER A 81 -10.39 22.26 1.13
C SER A 81 -11.10 21.83 -0.15
N GLY A 82 -12.18 21.06 -0.01
CA GLY A 82 -12.98 20.61 -1.14
C GLY A 82 -12.55 19.24 -1.66
N PHE A 83 -12.65 19.04 -2.94
CA PHE A 83 -12.43 17.76 -3.62
C PHE A 83 -11.31 17.89 -4.65
N ALA A 84 -10.49 16.86 -4.79
CA ALA A 84 -9.53 16.70 -5.88
C ALA A 84 -9.87 15.38 -6.59
N THR A 85 -10.62 15.46 -7.67
CA THR A 85 -11.24 14.33 -8.36
C THR A 85 -10.56 14.08 -9.69
N PRO A 86 -9.88 12.94 -9.89
CA PRO A 86 -9.28 12.60 -11.17
C PRO A 86 -10.36 12.18 -12.18
N ASP A 87 -10.13 12.49 -13.45
CA ASP A 87 -10.96 11.95 -14.54
C ASP A 87 -10.78 10.42 -14.59
N PRO A 88 -11.85 9.63 -14.48
CA PRO A 88 -11.76 8.17 -14.39
C PRO A 88 -11.17 7.50 -15.64
N LYS A 89 -11.21 8.17 -16.81
CA LYS A 89 -10.66 7.67 -18.09
C LYS A 89 -9.31 8.28 -18.44
N ASN A 90 -8.95 9.40 -17.81
CA ASN A 90 -7.69 10.10 -18.09
C ASN A 90 -7.08 10.64 -16.80
N PRO A 91 -6.24 9.88 -16.09
CA PRO A 91 -5.66 10.27 -14.81
C PRO A 91 -4.73 11.49 -14.88
N ASP A 92 -4.42 11.99 -16.08
CA ASP A 92 -3.69 13.25 -16.28
C ASP A 92 -4.57 14.49 -16.04
N ILE A 93 -5.89 14.34 -16.00
CA ILE A 93 -6.83 15.41 -15.74
C ILE A 93 -7.36 15.31 -14.32
N VAL A 94 -7.28 16.41 -13.57
CA VAL A 94 -7.82 16.51 -12.21
C VAL A 94 -8.72 17.72 -12.11
N TRP A 95 -9.95 17.50 -11.67
CA TRP A 95 -10.88 18.55 -11.28
C TRP A 95 -10.80 18.77 -9.77
N SER A 96 -10.78 20.01 -9.34
CA SER A 96 -10.79 20.34 -7.92
C SER A 96 -11.79 21.42 -7.59
N SER A 97 -12.55 21.21 -6.53
CA SER A 97 -13.26 22.28 -5.83
C SER A 97 -12.42 22.71 -4.65
N ALA A 98 -12.43 23.97 -4.30
CA ALA A 98 -11.65 24.46 -3.19
C ALA A 98 -12.19 25.78 -2.64
N SER A 99 -11.74 26.13 -1.44
CA SER A 99 -11.70 27.50 -0.96
C SER A 99 -10.25 27.95 -0.83
N GLY A 100 -9.97 29.20 -1.04
CA GLY A 100 -8.64 29.78 -0.93
C GLY A 100 -8.43 30.43 0.42
N SER A 101 -7.19 30.40 0.94
CA SER A 101 -6.77 31.27 2.01
C SER A 101 -6.85 32.72 1.56
N GLY A 102 -7.67 33.52 2.20
CA GLY A 102 -7.83 34.93 1.86
C GLY A 102 -9.14 35.26 1.12
N SER A 103 -10.19 34.45 1.30
CA SER A 103 -11.58 34.87 1.06
C SER A 103 -12.14 34.58 -0.34
N LEU A 104 -11.72 33.49 -0.96
CA LEU A 104 -12.31 33.06 -2.23
C LEU A 104 -13.09 31.76 -2.03
N GLY A 105 -14.42 31.85 -1.99
CA GLY A 105 -15.31 30.69 -2.06
C GLY A 105 -15.65 30.33 -3.51
N GLY A 106 -15.93 29.04 -3.77
CA GLY A 106 -16.40 28.60 -5.09
C GLY A 106 -15.31 28.39 -6.14
N ILE A 107 -14.06 28.21 -5.74
CA ILE A 107 -12.96 27.91 -6.65
C ILE A 107 -13.16 26.53 -7.30
N VAL A 108 -13.19 26.50 -8.63
CA VAL A 108 -13.20 25.28 -9.43
C VAL A 108 -12.02 25.32 -10.40
N THR A 109 -11.20 24.30 -10.38
CA THR A 109 -10.04 24.18 -11.28
C THR A 109 -10.03 22.87 -12.04
N ARG A 110 -9.44 22.88 -13.24
CA ARG A 110 -9.14 21.71 -14.05
C ARG A 110 -7.66 21.72 -14.41
N TYR A 111 -6.92 20.80 -13.79
CA TYR A 111 -5.48 20.63 -13.98
C TYR A 111 -5.18 19.60 -15.06
N ASN A 112 -4.08 19.82 -15.81
CA ASN A 112 -3.58 18.87 -16.79
C ASN A 112 -2.12 18.49 -16.45
N GLU A 113 -1.88 17.23 -16.14
CA GLU A 113 -0.58 16.69 -15.74
C GLU A 113 0.49 16.84 -16.84
N LYS A 114 0.12 16.74 -18.13
CA LYS A 114 1.07 16.84 -19.24
C LYS A 114 1.61 18.25 -19.43
N THR A 115 0.77 19.26 -19.24
CA THR A 115 1.17 20.66 -19.38
C THR A 115 1.57 21.31 -18.07
N LYS A 116 1.28 20.65 -16.92
CA LYS A 116 1.46 21.21 -15.57
C LYS A 116 0.69 22.50 -15.32
N GLN A 117 -0.39 22.71 -16.05
CA GLN A 117 -1.21 23.92 -15.97
C GLN A 117 -2.61 23.59 -15.48
N TYR A 118 -3.22 24.52 -14.78
CA TYR A 118 -4.63 24.48 -14.43
C TYR A 118 -5.38 25.67 -15.02
N ARG A 119 -6.67 25.45 -15.27
CA ARG A 119 -7.63 26.49 -15.64
C ARG A 119 -8.56 26.72 -14.47
N GLN A 120 -8.89 27.97 -14.19
CA GLN A 120 -9.91 28.35 -13.22
C GLN A 120 -11.26 28.47 -13.94
N LEU A 121 -12.27 27.78 -13.44
CA LEU A 121 -13.54 27.53 -14.13
C LEU A 121 -14.74 27.72 -13.19
N GLU A 122 -14.67 28.74 -12.34
CA GLU A 122 -15.71 29.04 -11.36
C GLU A 122 -17.07 29.20 -11.99
N VAL A 123 -18.11 28.74 -11.31
CA VAL A 123 -19.50 28.88 -11.73
C VAL A 123 -19.88 30.36 -11.83
N TRP A 124 -19.41 31.17 -10.88
CA TRP A 124 -19.66 32.61 -10.79
C TRP A 124 -18.49 33.28 -10.10
N PRO A 125 -17.53 33.83 -10.87
CA PRO A 125 -16.32 34.43 -10.30
C PRO A 125 -16.68 35.79 -9.66
N GLU A 126 -16.89 35.77 -8.34
CA GLU A 126 -17.22 36.91 -7.52
C GLU A 126 -16.31 36.97 -6.28
N TYR A 127 -15.71 38.15 -6.06
CA TYR A 127 -14.91 38.38 -4.87
C TYR A 127 -15.79 38.55 -3.62
N ALA A 128 -16.03 37.45 -2.90
CA ALA A 128 -17.00 37.38 -1.82
C ALA A 128 -16.48 37.80 -0.44
N ALA A 129 -15.19 38.18 -0.30
CA ALA A 129 -14.60 38.55 0.98
C ALA A 129 -15.36 39.70 1.66
N GLY A 130 -15.67 39.55 2.95
CA GLY A 130 -16.46 40.51 3.74
C GLY A 130 -17.97 40.48 3.44
N SER A 131 -18.40 39.73 2.43
CA SER A 131 -19.83 39.61 2.10
C SER A 131 -20.49 38.53 2.95
N TYR A 132 -21.64 38.82 3.50
CA TYR A 132 -22.46 37.82 4.15
C TYR A 132 -23.41 37.13 3.15
N ALA A 133 -23.88 35.93 3.49
CA ALA A 133 -24.53 35.00 2.56
C ALA A 133 -25.68 35.57 1.76
N SER A 134 -26.51 36.50 2.32
CA SER A 134 -27.65 37.07 1.62
C SER A 134 -27.28 38.08 0.53
N LEU A 135 -26.04 38.56 0.44
CA LEU A 135 -25.55 39.45 -0.61
C LEU A 135 -25.09 38.69 -1.85
N LEU A 136 -24.85 37.39 -1.76
CA LEU A 136 -24.26 36.61 -2.83
C LEU A 136 -25.33 35.96 -3.73
N LYS A 137 -25.03 35.89 -5.01
CA LYS A 137 -25.86 35.12 -5.95
C LYS A 137 -25.79 33.62 -5.66
N TYR A 138 -24.58 33.09 -5.44
CA TYR A 138 -24.33 31.69 -5.07
C TYR A 138 -23.51 31.62 -3.79
N ARG A 139 -23.89 30.74 -2.88
CA ARG A 139 -23.24 30.51 -1.60
C ARG A 139 -22.40 29.24 -1.68
N PHE A 140 -21.11 29.31 -1.44
CA PHE A 140 -20.21 28.15 -1.42
C PHE A 140 -19.69 27.94 -0.01
N GLN A 141 -19.42 26.67 0.33
CA GLN A 141 -18.86 26.26 1.63
C GLN A 141 -17.42 25.81 1.44
N TRP A 142 -16.64 25.69 2.52
CA TRP A 142 -15.29 25.17 2.53
C TRP A 142 -15.10 23.94 1.62
N THR A 143 -16.00 22.99 1.74
CA THR A 143 -15.89 21.66 1.10
C THR A 143 -17.10 21.41 0.21
N PHE A 144 -17.47 22.37 -0.64
CA PHE A 144 -18.60 22.16 -1.54
C PHE A 144 -18.32 21.00 -2.52
N PRO A 145 -19.30 20.12 -2.73
CA PRO A 145 -19.18 18.94 -3.58
C PRO A 145 -18.77 19.28 -5.02
N LEU A 146 -17.85 18.44 -5.53
CA LEU A 146 -17.51 18.32 -6.94
C LEU A 146 -17.57 16.84 -7.32
N LEU A 147 -18.36 16.52 -8.34
CA LEU A 147 -18.59 15.16 -8.82
C LEU A 147 -18.40 15.10 -10.32
N ILE A 148 -17.61 14.16 -10.82
CA ILE A 148 -17.61 13.75 -12.23
C ILE A 148 -18.67 12.66 -12.37
N SER A 149 -19.57 12.78 -13.35
CA SER A 149 -20.61 11.78 -13.55
C SER A 149 -20.02 10.37 -13.76
N PRO A 150 -20.51 9.35 -13.06
CA PRO A 150 -20.08 7.97 -13.27
C PRO A 150 -20.49 7.43 -14.65
N HIS A 151 -21.40 8.09 -15.35
CA HIS A 151 -21.91 7.68 -16.66
C HIS A 151 -21.19 8.35 -17.83
N ASP A 152 -20.74 9.60 -17.63
CA ASP A 152 -20.04 10.39 -18.65
C ASP A 152 -18.98 11.30 -18.02
N ASN A 153 -17.72 11.02 -18.26
CA ASN A 153 -16.58 11.77 -17.70
C ASN A 153 -16.45 13.23 -18.21
N LYS A 154 -17.26 13.66 -19.18
CA LYS A 154 -17.35 15.05 -19.61
C LYS A 154 -18.34 15.87 -18.79
N THR A 155 -19.25 15.21 -18.13
CA THR A 155 -20.24 15.84 -17.26
C THR A 155 -19.67 16.01 -15.86
N VAL A 156 -19.61 17.25 -15.39
CA VAL A 156 -19.12 17.60 -14.05
C VAL A 156 -20.16 18.41 -13.31
N TYR A 157 -20.36 18.11 -12.06
CA TYR A 157 -21.28 18.83 -11.18
C TYR A 157 -20.51 19.52 -10.06
N VAL A 158 -20.96 20.71 -9.68
CA VAL A 158 -20.57 21.38 -8.43
C VAL A 158 -21.80 21.96 -7.77
N THR A 159 -21.72 22.24 -6.46
CA THR A 159 -22.89 22.71 -5.72
C THR A 159 -22.64 23.99 -4.95
N SER A 160 -23.63 24.86 -4.98
CA SER A 160 -23.84 25.99 -4.05
C SER A 160 -25.10 25.71 -3.23
N GLN A 161 -26.06 26.61 -3.14
CA GLN A 161 -27.46 26.28 -2.79
C GLN A 161 -28.21 25.61 -3.95
N HIS A 162 -27.59 25.61 -5.13
CA HIS A 162 -28.06 24.95 -6.34
C HIS A 162 -27.07 23.89 -6.80
N VAL A 163 -27.53 22.98 -7.66
CA VAL A 163 -26.67 22.06 -8.40
C VAL A 163 -26.34 22.69 -9.76
N HIS A 164 -25.06 22.81 -10.07
CA HIS A 164 -24.53 23.31 -11.33
C HIS A 164 -23.90 22.18 -12.14
N LYS A 165 -24.17 22.14 -13.43
CA LYS A 165 -23.70 21.13 -14.38
C LYS A 165 -22.92 21.77 -15.52
N THR A 166 -21.80 21.18 -15.90
CA THR A 166 -21.08 21.47 -17.14
C THR A 166 -20.88 20.20 -17.96
N THR A 167 -20.89 20.32 -19.28
CA THR A 167 -20.61 19.23 -20.25
C THR A 167 -19.55 19.62 -21.27
N ASN A 168 -18.91 20.78 -21.09
CA ASN A 168 -17.98 21.40 -22.03
C ASN A 168 -16.71 21.91 -21.34
N ASP A 169 -16.16 21.10 -20.44
CA ASP A 169 -14.92 21.43 -19.71
C ASP A 169 -14.99 22.74 -18.91
N GLY A 170 -16.18 23.10 -18.38
CA GLY A 170 -16.38 24.27 -17.55
C GLY A 170 -16.49 25.59 -18.32
N GLN A 171 -16.63 25.56 -19.64
CA GLN A 171 -16.83 26.80 -20.43
C GLN A 171 -18.17 27.45 -20.11
N SER A 172 -19.16 26.67 -19.75
CA SER A 172 -20.46 27.17 -19.28
C SER A 172 -21.03 26.23 -18.22
N TRP A 173 -21.84 26.77 -17.32
CA TRP A 173 -22.51 26.09 -16.25
C TRP A 173 -24.04 26.29 -16.36
N GLU A 174 -24.79 25.22 -16.24
CA GLU A 174 -26.24 25.20 -16.19
C GLU A 174 -26.66 24.92 -14.72
N VAL A 175 -27.70 25.65 -14.28
CA VAL A 175 -28.36 25.39 -12.98
C VAL A 175 -29.45 24.35 -13.19
N ILE A 176 -29.31 23.17 -12.57
CA ILE A 176 -30.25 22.05 -12.73
C ILE A 176 -31.09 21.78 -11.47
N SER A 177 -31.12 22.71 -10.51
CA SER A 177 -31.98 22.60 -9.32
C SER A 177 -32.52 23.96 -8.88
N PRO A 178 -33.67 24.01 -8.20
CA PRO A 178 -34.02 25.15 -7.36
C PRO A 178 -33.04 25.32 -6.19
N ASP A 179 -33.22 26.35 -5.35
CA ASP A 179 -32.55 26.42 -4.04
C ASP A 179 -33.05 25.23 -3.19
N LEU A 180 -32.15 24.28 -2.88
CA LEU A 180 -32.49 23.06 -2.12
C LEU A 180 -32.34 23.23 -0.61
N THR A 181 -32.00 24.41 -0.14
CA THR A 181 -31.78 24.72 1.28
C THR A 181 -33.05 25.24 1.95
N MET A 182 -33.00 25.44 3.27
CA MET A 182 -34.07 26.15 3.98
C MET A 182 -34.18 27.61 3.55
N ASN A 183 -33.09 28.18 3.02
CA ASN A 183 -32.97 29.58 2.63
C ASN A 183 -33.43 30.57 3.71
N ASP A 184 -33.14 30.24 4.98
CA ASP A 184 -33.48 31.07 6.13
C ASP A 184 -32.64 32.33 6.18
N LYS A 185 -33.28 33.46 5.88
CA LYS A 185 -32.62 34.79 5.83
C LYS A 185 -32.00 35.20 7.18
N LYS A 186 -32.48 34.66 8.29
CA LYS A 186 -31.93 34.93 9.62
C LYS A 186 -30.53 34.31 9.80
N MET A 187 -30.24 33.24 9.05
CA MET A 187 -28.94 32.56 9.07
C MET A 187 -27.96 33.11 8.01
N GLN A 188 -28.38 34.06 7.21
CA GLN A 188 -27.62 34.62 6.08
C GLN A 188 -27.12 36.05 6.32
N GLY A 189 -27.22 36.55 7.54
CA GLY A 189 -26.74 37.87 7.93
C GLY A 189 -25.25 37.90 8.25
N PHE A 190 -24.81 39.06 8.74
CA PHE A 190 -23.46 39.27 9.23
C PHE A 190 -23.11 38.28 10.37
N SER A 191 -21.93 37.69 10.34
CA SER A 191 -21.42 36.75 11.35
C SER A 191 -20.15 37.27 12.05
N GLY A 192 -19.82 36.65 13.21
CA GLY A 192 -18.60 36.95 13.95
C GLY A 192 -18.74 37.88 15.15
N GLY A 193 -19.92 38.38 15.45
CA GLY A 193 -20.15 39.24 16.63
C GLY A 193 -19.31 40.52 16.60
N LEU A 194 -18.49 40.76 17.63
CA LEU A 194 -17.64 41.97 17.72
C LEU A 194 -16.54 42.00 16.64
N THR A 195 -16.07 40.86 16.22
CA THR A 195 -15.11 40.72 15.10
C THR A 195 -15.84 40.06 13.93
N GLY A 196 -15.90 40.75 12.80
CA GLY A 196 -16.53 40.22 11.59
C GLY A 196 -15.85 38.93 11.14
N ASP A 197 -16.65 37.94 10.73
CA ASP A 197 -16.20 36.62 10.29
C ASP A 197 -16.88 36.19 8.97
N ASN A 198 -16.98 37.16 8.04
CA ASN A 198 -17.53 36.90 6.73
C ASN A 198 -16.37 36.60 5.75
N ILE A 199 -15.80 35.39 5.88
CA ILE A 199 -14.60 34.95 5.15
C ILE A 199 -14.88 34.28 3.81
N ALA A 200 -16.12 34.39 3.31
CA ALA A 200 -16.57 33.90 2.01
C ALA A 200 -16.71 32.37 1.85
N VAL A 201 -16.58 31.58 2.89
CA VAL A 201 -16.54 30.11 2.83
C VAL A 201 -17.32 29.38 3.93
N GLU A 202 -17.84 30.11 4.95
CA GLU A 202 -18.56 29.54 6.09
C GLU A 202 -20.05 29.91 6.08
N TYR A 203 -20.70 29.71 4.94
CA TYR A 203 -22.08 30.08 4.75
C TYR A 203 -23.06 28.99 5.17
N ALA A 204 -24.14 29.39 5.84
CA ALA A 204 -25.33 28.57 6.02
C ALA A 204 -26.14 28.47 4.71
N ASN A 205 -27.02 27.48 4.67
CA ASN A 205 -27.92 27.22 3.56
C ASN A 205 -27.19 26.94 2.23
N VAL A 206 -26.37 25.89 2.25
CA VAL A 206 -25.64 25.36 1.07
C VAL A 206 -25.83 23.85 0.96
N ILE A 207 -25.71 23.30 -0.23
CA ILE A 207 -25.60 21.86 -0.45
C ILE A 207 -24.21 21.42 0.01
N TYR A 208 -24.14 20.42 0.87
CA TYR A 208 -22.90 19.94 1.47
C TYR A 208 -22.55 18.49 1.08
N ALA A 209 -23.53 17.70 0.64
CA ALA A 209 -23.36 16.37 0.08
C ALA A 209 -24.15 16.27 -1.24
N PHE A 210 -23.54 15.68 -2.25
CA PHE A 210 -24.14 15.49 -3.56
C PHE A 210 -23.58 14.23 -4.23
N GLU A 211 -24.48 13.38 -4.73
CA GLU A 211 -24.12 12.14 -5.42
C GLU A 211 -25.07 11.88 -6.60
N GLU A 212 -24.53 11.32 -7.69
CA GLU A 212 -25.31 10.70 -8.77
C GLU A 212 -25.25 9.18 -8.60
N SER A 213 -26.39 8.51 -8.75
CA SER A 213 -26.45 7.06 -8.71
C SER A 213 -25.51 6.45 -9.78
N PRO A 214 -24.55 5.58 -9.42
CA PRO A 214 -23.69 4.92 -10.40
C PRO A 214 -24.44 3.86 -11.24
N VAL A 215 -25.65 3.47 -10.81
CA VAL A 215 -26.49 2.45 -11.49
C VAL A 215 -27.44 3.07 -12.50
N LYS A 216 -27.94 4.27 -12.23
CA LYS A 216 -28.94 4.93 -13.07
C LYS A 216 -28.64 6.41 -13.24
N GLN A 217 -28.29 6.78 -14.46
CA GLN A 217 -28.04 8.18 -14.83
C GLN A 217 -29.25 9.10 -14.49
N GLY A 218 -28.96 10.30 -14.00
CA GLY A 218 -29.95 11.32 -13.69
C GLY A 218 -30.73 11.05 -12.39
N VAL A 219 -30.33 10.07 -11.58
CA VAL A 219 -30.79 9.92 -10.20
C VAL A 219 -29.81 10.62 -9.30
N PHE A 220 -30.20 11.75 -8.72
CA PHE A 220 -29.37 12.57 -7.85
C PHE A 220 -29.85 12.59 -6.43
N TRP A 221 -28.89 12.66 -5.49
CA TRP A 221 -29.12 12.88 -4.08
C TRP A 221 -28.40 14.15 -3.64
N ALA A 222 -29.08 15.00 -2.88
CA ALA A 222 -28.50 16.23 -2.35
C ALA A 222 -28.84 16.39 -0.86
N GLY A 223 -27.82 16.73 -0.08
CA GLY A 223 -27.93 16.99 1.36
C GLY A 223 -27.36 18.37 1.69
N THR A 224 -28.00 19.09 2.61
CA THR A 224 -27.63 20.46 2.95
C THR A 224 -27.01 20.59 4.32
N ASN A 225 -26.27 21.66 4.56
CA ASN A 225 -25.70 21.95 5.88
C ASN A 225 -26.74 22.49 6.89
N ASP A 226 -27.94 22.73 6.47
CA ASP A 226 -29.10 23.06 7.32
C ASP A 226 -30.07 21.88 7.51
N GLY A 227 -29.72 20.69 7.01
CA GLY A 227 -30.36 19.42 7.36
C GLY A 227 -31.44 18.93 6.43
N LEU A 228 -31.52 19.43 5.21
CA LEU A 228 -32.48 18.94 4.22
C LEU A 228 -31.84 17.84 3.33
N VAL A 229 -32.67 16.86 2.95
CA VAL A 229 -32.30 15.80 2.00
C VAL A 229 -33.28 15.79 0.83
N HIS A 230 -32.76 15.82 -0.38
CA HIS A 230 -33.53 15.83 -1.61
C HIS A 230 -33.10 14.71 -2.55
N VAL A 231 -34.03 14.23 -3.38
CA VAL A 231 -33.79 13.30 -4.46
C VAL A 231 -34.43 13.79 -5.75
N SER A 232 -33.68 13.65 -6.85
CA SER A 232 -34.18 13.78 -8.22
C SER A 232 -34.09 12.44 -8.93
N GLN A 233 -35.04 12.10 -9.80
CA GLN A 233 -35.05 10.86 -10.58
C GLN A 233 -35.13 11.12 -12.11
N ASP A 234 -34.98 12.36 -12.54
CA ASP A 234 -35.27 12.85 -13.89
C ASP A 234 -34.25 13.88 -14.40
N ASP A 235 -32.96 13.64 -14.09
CA ASP A 235 -31.82 14.50 -14.47
C ASP A 235 -31.93 15.94 -13.93
N GLY A 236 -32.42 16.09 -12.69
CA GLY A 236 -32.52 17.37 -12.01
C GLY A 236 -33.74 18.23 -12.38
N LYS A 237 -34.64 17.75 -13.24
CA LYS A 237 -35.85 18.52 -13.67
C LYS A 237 -36.81 18.70 -12.50
N THR A 238 -36.96 17.70 -11.66
CA THR A 238 -37.78 17.80 -10.43
C THR A 238 -36.98 17.30 -9.22
N TRP A 239 -37.17 17.95 -8.08
CA TRP A 239 -36.52 17.64 -6.82
C TRP A 239 -37.56 17.41 -5.71
N LYS A 240 -37.44 16.29 -5.03
CA LYS A 240 -38.33 15.92 -3.93
C LYS A 240 -37.63 16.01 -2.60
N ASN A 241 -38.13 16.83 -1.69
CA ASN A 241 -37.66 16.86 -0.32
C ASN A 241 -38.15 15.62 0.44
N VAL A 242 -37.24 14.81 0.93
CA VAL A 242 -37.52 13.55 1.64
C VAL A 242 -37.13 13.58 3.13
N THR A 243 -36.70 14.74 3.62
CA THR A 243 -36.24 14.94 5.00
C THR A 243 -37.27 14.51 6.06
N LYS A 244 -38.56 14.78 5.82
CA LYS A 244 -39.65 14.44 6.74
C LYS A 244 -39.83 12.92 6.95
N ASN A 245 -39.33 12.11 6.05
CA ASN A 245 -39.41 10.66 6.09
C ASN A 245 -38.27 10.04 6.93
N ILE A 246 -37.30 10.85 7.39
CA ILE A 246 -36.19 10.38 8.23
C ILE A 246 -36.67 10.35 9.70
N PRO A 247 -36.70 9.17 10.33
CA PRO A 247 -37.28 9.05 11.68
C PRO A 247 -36.37 9.69 12.72
N LYS A 248 -37.01 10.43 13.65
CA LYS A 248 -36.36 11.03 14.84
C LYS A 248 -35.16 11.91 14.51
N LEU A 249 -35.18 12.60 13.35
CA LEU A 249 -34.12 13.51 12.94
C LEU A 249 -34.24 14.83 13.74
N PRO A 250 -33.21 15.27 14.49
CA PRO A 250 -33.17 16.60 15.08
C PRO A 250 -33.11 17.69 14.00
N LYS A 251 -33.41 18.93 14.37
CA LYS A 251 -33.28 20.08 13.45
C LYS A 251 -31.81 20.55 13.35
N LEU A 252 -31.46 21.18 12.23
CA LEU A 252 -30.18 21.84 12.01
C LEU A 252 -28.96 20.89 12.07
N GLY A 253 -29.11 19.69 11.55
CA GLY A 253 -27.99 18.79 11.32
C GLY A 253 -27.29 19.07 10.00
N VAL A 254 -26.01 18.87 9.92
CA VAL A 254 -25.26 18.91 8.66
C VAL A 254 -25.32 17.54 8.00
N VAL A 255 -25.92 17.46 6.80
CA VAL A 255 -25.85 16.25 5.99
C VAL A 255 -24.41 16.12 5.47
N ARG A 256 -23.67 15.23 6.09
CA ARG A 256 -22.22 15.15 5.92
C ARG A 256 -21.82 14.42 4.65
N ASN A 257 -22.51 13.32 4.39
CA ASN A 257 -22.26 12.47 3.23
C ASN A 257 -23.56 11.73 2.85
N ILE A 258 -23.72 11.53 1.56
CA ILE A 258 -24.70 10.60 0.98
C ILE A 258 -23.90 9.64 0.10
N GLU A 259 -24.12 8.35 0.27
CA GLU A 259 -23.59 7.30 -0.58
C GLU A 259 -24.73 6.66 -1.36
N ALA A 260 -24.78 6.89 -2.66
CA ALA A 260 -25.73 6.22 -3.55
C ALA A 260 -25.24 4.78 -3.83
N SER A 261 -26.08 3.79 -3.57
CA SER A 261 -25.69 2.38 -3.73
C SER A 261 -25.25 2.06 -5.16
N LYS A 262 -24.20 1.26 -5.26
CA LYS A 262 -23.69 0.69 -6.53
C LYS A 262 -24.51 -0.49 -7.05
N TRP A 263 -25.51 -0.94 -6.27
CA TRP A 263 -26.30 -2.14 -6.56
C TRP A 263 -27.76 -1.82 -6.89
N ASN A 264 -28.33 -0.80 -6.26
CA ASN A 264 -29.73 -0.45 -6.41
C ASN A 264 -29.90 1.07 -6.52
N PRO A 265 -30.42 1.63 -7.62
CA PRO A 265 -30.57 3.08 -7.80
C PRO A 265 -31.55 3.72 -6.81
N ALA A 266 -32.40 2.94 -6.16
CA ALA A 266 -33.34 3.42 -5.15
C ALA A 266 -32.76 3.44 -3.72
N LYS A 267 -31.57 2.83 -3.55
CA LYS A 267 -30.89 2.67 -2.27
C LYS A 267 -29.86 3.75 -2.06
N ALA A 268 -29.81 4.31 -0.87
CA ALA A 268 -28.78 5.25 -0.45
C ALA A 268 -28.56 5.18 1.05
N TYR A 269 -27.35 5.54 1.47
CA TYR A 269 -26.95 5.70 2.86
C TYR A 269 -26.63 7.16 3.14
N LEU A 270 -26.80 7.57 4.39
CA LEU A 270 -26.74 8.97 4.79
C LEU A 270 -26.11 9.10 6.16
N THR A 271 -25.12 9.99 6.31
CA THR A 271 -24.60 10.44 7.60
C THR A 271 -24.99 11.89 7.86
N ILE A 272 -25.46 12.15 9.09
CA ILE A 272 -25.79 13.51 9.54
C ILE A 272 -25.08 13.75 10.87
N GLU A 273 -24.52 14.94 11.05
CA GLU A 273 -23.88 15.32 12.30
C GLU A 273 -24.55 16.53 12.95
N PHE A 274 -24.53 16.56 14.27
CA PHE A 274 -25.15 17.61 15.11
C PHE A 274 -24.19 18.15 16.18
N HIS A 275 -22.89 17.89 16.05
CA HIS A 275 -21.91 18.31 17.06
C HIS A 275 -21.90 19.82 17.28
N GLN A 276 -22.16 20.62 16.23
CA GLN A 276 -22.24 22.08 16.31
C GLN A 276 -23.41 22.59 17.15
N VAL A 277 -24.44 21.77 17.40
CA VAL A 277 -25.55 22.05 18.27
C VAL A 277 -25.52 21.23 19.55
N GLY A 278 -24.39 20.61 19.89
CA GLY A 278 -24.15 19.89 21.14
C GLY A 278 -24.68 18.45 21.19
N ASP A 279 -25.09 17.86 20.07
CA ASP A 279 -25.45 16.44 20.00
C ASP A 279 -24.37 15.62 19.28
N PHE A 280 -23.69 14.75 20.01
CA PHE A 280 -22.56 13.95 19.55
C PHE A 280 -22.94 12.50 19.20
N LYS A 281 -24.21 12.17 19.14
CA LYS A 281 -24.67 10.82 18.83
C LYS A 281 -24.42 10.48 17.36
N PRO A 282 -24.23 9.19 17.01
CA PRO A 282 -24.17 8.76 15.61
C PRO A 282 -25.56 8.82 14.95
N TYR A 283 -25.59 9.38 13.77
CA TYR A 283 -26.79 9.43 12.91
C TYR A 283 -26.41 8.88 11.53
N VAL A 284 -26.79 7.62 11.30
CA VAL A 284 -26.63 6.91 10.03
C VAL A 284 -27.98 6.35 9.63
N TYR A 285 -28.37 6.58 8.39
CA TYR A 285 -29.64 6.12 7.86
C TYR A 285 -29.48 5.44 6.52
N LYS A 286 -30.39 4.50 6.23
CA LYS A 286 -30.51 3.77 4.96
C LYS A 286 -31.92 3.94 4.40
N THR A 287 -32.00 4.08 3.07
CA THR A 287 -33.25 3.98 2.31
C THR A 287 -33.09 2.99 1.16
N GLU A 288 -34.19 2.32 0.77
CA GLU A 288 -34.23 1.40 -0.37
C GLU A 288 -35.32 1.80 -1.40
N ASN A 289 -35.90 2.99 -1.26
CA ASN A 289 -37.08 3.40 -2.02
C ASN A 289 -37.09 4.89 -2.37
N TYR A 290 -35.94 5.44 -2.76
CA TYR A 290 -35.77 6.85 -3.11
C TYR A 290 -36.19 7.80 -1.98
N GLY A 291 -35.89 7.45 -0.72
CA GLY A 291 -36.16 8.28 0.44
C GLY A 291 -37.64 8.33 0.85
N LYS A 292 -38.51 7.45 0.34
CA LYS A 292 -39.91 7.37 0.80
C LYS A 292 -39.99 6.91 2.26
N SER A 293 -39.03 6.09 2.71
CA SER A 293 -38.79 5.73 4.10
C SER A 293 -37.31 5.56 4.37
N TRP A 294 -36.91 5.75 5.63
CA TRP A 294 -35.53 5.61 6.08
C TRP A 294 -35.50 4.77 7.37
N GLU A 295 -34.41 4.00 7.48
CA GLU A 295 -34.10 3.22 8.67
C GLU A 295 -32.83 3.77 9.33
N LYS A 296 -32.82 3.86 10.69
CA LYS A 296 -31.61 4.24 11.44
C LYS A 296 -30.75 3.02 11.69
N ILE A 297 -29.50 3.01 11.19
CA ILE A 297 -28.58 1.89 11.21
C ILE A 297 -27.31 2.21 12.04
N THR A 298 -27.40 2.23 13.37
CA THR A 298 -26.30 2.65 14.28
C THR A 298 -25.96 1.62 15.35
N ASN A 299 -26.50 0.39 15.27
CA ASN A 299 -26.23 -0.64 16.25
C ASN A 299 -24.76 -1.08 16.23
N GLY A 300 -24.10 -1.17 17.39
CA GLY A 300 -22.67 -1.53 17.52
C GLY A 300 -21.72 -0.34 17.50
N ILE A 301 -22.14 0.87 17.12
CA ILE A 301 -21.33 2.07 17.27
C ILE A 301 -21.30 2.47 18.74
N LYS A 302 -20.10 2.50 19.34
CA LYS A 302 -19.94 2.87 20.75
C LYS A 302 -20.36 4.33 20.98
N PRO A 303 -21.31 4.62 21.86
CA PRO A 303 -21.70 6.00 22.15
C PRO A 303 -20.58 6.75 22.90
N GLY A 304 -20.45 8.05 22.63
CA GLY A 304 -19.47 8.93 23.27
C GLY A 304 -19.43 10.30 22.59
N ASN A 305 -18.66 11.22 23.13
CA ASN A 305 -18.54 12.58 22.59
C ASN A 305 -17.83 12.67 21.22
N LEU A 306 -17.24 11.58 20.76
CA LEU A 306 -16.56 11.47 19.46
C LEU A 306 -17.22 10.40 18.56
N SER A 307 -18.52 10.11 18.79
CA SER A 307 -19.26 9.08 18.05
C SER A 307 -20.01 9.62 16.84
N TYR A 308 -20.07 10.94 16.67
CA TYR A 308 -20.76 11.52 15.52
C TYR A 308 -20.06 11.12 14.20
N THR A 309 -20.88 10.93 13.18
CA THR A 309 -20.48 10.26 11.95
C THR A 309 -20.01 11.25 10.89
N ARG A 310 -19.00 10.89 10.12
CA ARG A 310 -18.38 11.70 9.08
C ARG A 310 -18.75 11.22 7.69
N ASN A 311 -18.37 10.02 7.36
CA ASN A 311 -18.49 9.48 6.01
C ASN A 311 -18.92 8.01 6.05
N ILE A 312 -19.72 7.59 5.08
CA ILE A 312 -20.09 6.19 4.83
C ILE A 312 -19.79 5.83 3.39
N LYS A 313 -19.33 4.60 3.15
CA LYS A 313 -19.02 4.08 1.83
C LYS A 313 -19.50 2.65 1.68
N GLU A 314 -20.20 2.32 0.59
CA GLU A 314 -20.55 0.95 0.23
C GLU A 314 -19.42 0.30 -0.57
N ASP A 315 -19.14 -0.98 -0.28
CA ASP A 315 -18.13 -1.76 -1.00
C ASP A 315 -18.55 -2.00 -2.45
N PRO A 316 -17.66 -1.77 -3.45
CA PRO A 316 -18.00 -1.95 -4.85
C PRO A 316 -18.10 -3.40 -5.29
N VAL A 317 -17.62 -4.36 -4.49
CA VAL A 317 -17.56 -5.79 -4.82
C VAL A 317 -18.60 -6.61 -4.08
N LYS A 318 -18.96 -6.19 -2.85
CA LYS A 318 -19.91 -6.90 -1.99
C LYS A 318 -21.05 -5.98 -1.55
N GLU A 319 -22.27 -6.22 -2.06
CA GLU A 319 -23.46 -5.51 -1.62
C GLU A 319 -23.67 -5.62 -0.12
N GLY A 320 -23.99 -4.48 0.52
CA GLY A 320 -24.25 -4.40 1.96
C GLY A 320 -23.02 -4.50 2.86
N LEU A 321 -21.80 -4.60 2.30
CA LEU A 321 -20.59 -4.36 3.05
C LEU A 321 -20.33 -2.85 3.07
N LEU A 322 -20.33 -2.29 4.27
CA LEU A 322 -20.24 -0.85 4.49
C LEU A 322 -19.03 -0.49 5.35
N TYR A 323 -18.46 0.68 5.08
CA TYR A 323 -17.40 1.30 5.88
C TYR A 323 -17.90 2.64 6.41
N LEU A 324 -17.65 2.94 7.68
CA LEU A 324 -18.16 4.15 8.35
C LEU A 324 -17.06 4.83 9.16
N GLY A 325 -16.82 6.09 8.86
CA GLY A 325 -15.94 6.98 9.62
C GLY A 325 -16.71 7.76 10.69
N THR A 326 -16.17 7.79 11.91
CA THR A 326 -16.60 8.68 12.98
C THR A 326 -15.49 9.66 13.35
N GLU A 327 -15.72 10.50 14.35
CA GLU A 327 -14.72 11.47 14.80
C GLU A 327 -13.45 10.84 15.38
N ASN A 328 -13.46 9.56 15.73
CA ASN A 328 -12.28 8.90 16.30
C ASN A 328 -12.09 7.43 15.91
N ALA A 329 -12.94 6.88 15.06
CA ALA A 329 -12.88 5.46 14.73
C ALA A 329 -13.43 5.15 13.34
N LEU A 330 -12.91 4.07 12.77
CA LEU A 330 -13.40 3.41 11.57
C LEU A 330 -14.19 2.16 11.98
N TYR A 331 -15.34 1.97 11.34
CA TYR A 331 -16.21 0.80 11.52
C TYR A 331 -16.47 0.15 10.16
N PHE A 332 -16.87 -1.12 10.18
CA PHE A 332 -17.44 -1.81 9.03
C PHE A 332 -18.69 -2.59 9.45
N SER A 333 -19.58 -2.84 8.51
CA SER A 333 -20.74 -3.71 8.63
C SER A 333 -20.76 -4.64 7.43
N ASN A 334 -21.01 -5.94 7.64
CA ASN A 334 -21.16 -6.94 6.59
C ASN A 334 -22.61 -7.42 6.43
N ASP A 335 -23.55 -6.71 7.04
CA ASP A 335 -24.97 -7.00 7.11
C ASP A 335 -25.83 -5.76 6.84
N ASP A 336 -25.39 -4.93 5.87
CA ASP A 336 -26.12 -3.76 5.37
C ASP A 336 -26.43 -2.71 6.47
N GLY A 337 -25.54 -2.60 7.44
CA GLY A 337 -25.63 -1.62 8.53
C GLY A 337 -26.42 -2.11 9.75
N GLU A 338 -26.91 -3.34 9.77
CA GLU A 338 -27.62 -3.88 10.95
C GLU A 338 -26.70 -3.91 12.17
N ASN A 339 -25.43 -4.30 11.99
CA ASN A 339 -24.43 -4.34 13.07
C ASN A 339 -23.09 -3.77 12.61
N TRP A 340 -22.52 -2.87 13.41
CA TRP A 340 -21.22 -2.26 13.18
C TRP A 340 -20.14 -2.85 14.07
N GLN A 341 -18.97 -3.12 13.49
CA GLN A 341 -17.79 -3.61 14.17
C GLN A 341 -16.62 -2.63 13.94
N SER A 342 -15.77 -2.45 14.94
CA SER A 342 -14.59 -1.58 14.83
C SER A 342 -13.55 -2.18 13.88
N LEU A 343 -13.01 -1.36 12.98
CA LEU A 343 -11.96 -1.69 12.01
C LEU A 343 -10.72 -0.80 12.25
N MET A 344 -10.22 -0.78 13.48
CA MET A 344 -9.12 0.11 13.84
C MET A 344 -7.73 -0.54 13.64
N SER A 345 -7.56 -1.85 13.86
CA SER A 345 -6.25 -2.52 13.77
C SER A 345 -5.10 -1.67 14.32
N ASN A 346 -4.20 -1.16 13.45
CA ASN A 346 -3.13 -0.23 13.77
C ASN A 346 -3.45 1.23 13.40
N LEU A 347 -4.69 1.52 12.98
CA LEU A 347 -5.14 2.87 12.67
C LEU A 347 -5.27 3.69 13.96
N PRO A 348 -4.60 4.86 14.10
CA PRO A 348 -4.69 5.66 15.32
C PRO A 348 -6.06 6.31 15.45
N PRO A 349 -6.57 6.51 16.67
CA PRO A 349 -7.77 7.30 16.91
C PRO A 349 -7.60 8.71 16.35
N SER A 350 -8.44 9.07 15.40
CA SER A 350 -8.49 10.37 14.73
C SER A 350 -9.80 10.50 13.97
N PRO A 351 -10.24 11.70 13.58
CA PRO A 351 -11.40 11.82 12.70
C PRO A 351 -11.17 11.09 11.39
N MET A 352 -12.00 10.08 11.10
CA MET A 352 -12.03 9.37 9.82
C MET A 352 -12.90 10.18 8.86
N TYR A 353 -12.25 11.17 8.24
CA TYR A 353 -12.97 12.25 7.59
C TYR A 353 -13.56 11.86 6.25
N TRP A 354 -12.81 11.07 5.46
CA TRP A 354 -13.25 10.56 4.17
C TRP A 354 -12.73 9.15 3.91
N ILE A 355 -13.55 8.36 3.23
CA ILE A 355 -13.26 6.96 2.87
C ILE A 355 -13.46 6.80 1.38
N ASP A 356 -12.49 6.19 0.72
CA ASP A 356 -12.57 5.77 -0.69
C ASP A 356 -12.16 4.31 -0.82
N VAL A 357 -12.69 3.59 -1.82
CA VAL A 357 -12.31 2.22 -2.16
C VAL A 357 -11.70 2.24 -3.55
N GLN A 358 -10.41 1.95 -3.63
CA GLN A 358 -9.73 1.79 -4.90
C GLN A 358 -10.06 0.42 -5.49
N GLU A 359 -10.90 0.39 -6.52
CA GLU A 359 -11.53 -0.84 -7.02
C GLU A 359 -10.54 -1.83 -7.64
N HIS A 360 -9.55 -1.37 -8.43
CA HIS A 360 -8.60 -2.23 -9.11
C HIS A 360 -7.65 -2.96 -8.14
N PHE A 361 -7.16 -2.25 -7.11
CA PHE A 361 -6.30 -2.82 -6.07
C PHE A 361 -7.09 -3.39 -4.91
N ASN A 362 -8.40 -3.12 -4.85
CA ASN A 362 -9.27 -3.54 -3.76
C ASN A 362 -8.76 -3.09 -2.39
N ASP A 363 -8.35 -1.82 -2.32
CA ASP A 363 -7.77 -1.20 -1.13
C ASP A 363 -8.73 -0.16 -0.53
N LEU A 364 -8.84 -0.12 0.81
CA LEU A 364 -9.59 0.93 1.52
C LEU A 364 -8.66 2.08 1.86
N VAL A 365 -8.99 3.26 1.36
CA VAL A 365 -8.22 4.49 1.60
C VAL A 365 -8.97 5.39 2.56
N VAL A 366 -8.32 5.80 3.64
CA VAL A 366 -8.93 6.62 4.69
C VAL A 366 -8.15 7.92 4.85
N GLY A 367 -8.79 9.03 4.52
CA GLY A 367 -8.30 10.37 4.82
C GLY A 367 -8.67 10.77 6.24
N THR A 368 -7.66 11.15 7.04
CA THR A 368 -7.88 11.54 8.44
C THR A 368 -7.66 13.03 8.65
N TYR A 369 -8.39 13.59 9.60
CA TYR A 369 -8.22 14.99 9.99
C TYR A 369 -7.18 15.12 11.11
N GLY A 370 -5.89 15.02 10.72
CA GLY A 370 -4.75 15.16 11.63
C GLY A 370 -3.69 14.08 11.55
N ARG A 371 -3.96 12.89 10.95
CA ARG A 371 -3.02 11.77 10.88
C ARG A 371 -2.68 11.32 9.45
N GLY A 372 -2.95 12.17 8.45
CA GLY A 372 -2.66 11.89 7.05
C GLY A 372 -3.57 10.82 6.44
N ILE A 373 -3.06 10.08 5.46
CA ILE A 373 -3.79 9.04 4.74
C ILE A 373 -3.34 7.66 5.20
N TRP A 374 -4.30 6.77 5.37
CA TRP A 374 -4.10 5.36 5.72
C TRP A 374 -4.70 4.47 4.65
N ILE A 375 -4.03 3.36 4.35
CA ILE A 375 -4.50 2.37 3.38
C ILE A 375 -4.57 1.01 4.08
N LEU A 376 -5.74 0.38 4.00
CA LEU A 376 -5.89 -1.03 4.29
C LEU A 376 -5.81 -1.79 2.96
N ASP A 377 -4.67 -2.39 2.72
CA ASP A 377 -4.45 -3.20 1.52
C ASP A 377 -5.37 -4.41 1.52
N ASP A 378 -5.96 -4.72 0.38
CA ASP A 378 -6.68 -5.94 0.09
C ASP A 378 -7.90 -6.22 1.00
N LEU A 379 -9.06 -5.76 0.54
CA LEU A 379 -10.36 -5.97 1.20
C LEU A 379 -10.94 -7.38 0.98
N SER A 380 -10.33 -8.22 0.14
CA SER A 380 -10.87 -9.55 -0.22
C SER A 380 -11.29 -10.40 0.98
N PRO A 381 -10.57 -10.40 2.13
CA PRO A 381 -11.03 -11.14 3.29
C PRO A 381 -12.33 -10.63 3.89
N LEU A 382 -12.55 -9.32 3.94
CA LEU A 382 -13.80 -8.74 4.48
C LEU A 382 -14.98 -9.00 3.55
N GLN A 383 -14.74 -8.98 2.24
CA GLN A 383 -15.74 -9.27 1.21
C GLN A 383 -16.19 -10.73 1.21
N GLN A 384 -15.32 -11.66 1.57
CA GLN A 384 -15.57 -13.11 1.61
C GLN A 384 -15.95 -13.62 3.00
N LEU A 385 -15.79 -12.80 4.05
CA LEU A 385 -16.09 -13.20 5.42
C LEU A 385 -17.59 -13.35 5.61
N ASP A 386 -18.00 -14.55 6.02
CA ASP A 386 -19.37 -14.90 6.39
C ASP A 386 -19.40 -15.88 7.58
N GLN A 387 -20.58 -16.26 8.01
CA GLN A 387 -20.77 -17.22 9.11
C GLN A 387 -20.25 -18.63 8.76
N ASN A 388 -20.19 -19.01 7.48
CA ASN A 388 -19.66 -20.32 7.08
C ASN A 388 -18.14 -20.33 7.19
N VAL A 389 -17.48 -19.22 6.87
CA VAL A 389 -16.03 -19.07 7.03
C VAL A 389 -15.65 -19.07 8.52
N THR A 390 -16.37 -18.31 9.36
CA THR A 390 -16.03 -18.18 10.79
C THR A 390 -16.24 -19.45 11.61
N LYS A 391 -17.03 -20.42 11.11
CA LYS A 391 -17.22 -21.75 11.71
C LYS A 391 -16.12 -22.74 11.36
N LYS A 392 -15.32 -22.50 10.32
CA LYS A 392 -14.22 -23.40 9.91
C LYS A 392 -13.03 -23.26 10.83
N GLU A 393 -12.27 -24.34 10.96
CA GLU A 393 -10.97 -24.30 11.66
C GLU A 393 -9.95 -23.42 10.99
N ALA A 394 -9.87 -23.51 9.65
CA ALA A 394 -9.08 -22.65 8.79
C ALA A 394 -9.79 -22.47 7.44
N HIS A 395 -9.53 -21.36 6.77
CA HIS A 395 -10.03 -21.10 5.43
C HIS A 395 -9.07 -20.19 4.65
N LEU A 396 -8.72 -20.60 3.44
CA LEU A 396 -7.93 -19.78 2.53
C LEU A 396 -8.89 -18.95 1.66
N PHE A 397 -8.81 -17.62 1.77
CA PHE A 397 -9.59 -16.71 0.94
C PHE A 397 -9.11 -16.74 -0.52
N ASP A 398 -9.97 -16.37 -1.47
CA ASP A 398 -9.59 -16.14 -2.85
C ASP A 398 -8.53 -15.04 -2.90
N ILE A 399 -7.51 -15.25 -3.72
CA ILE A 399 -6.34 -14.40 -3.75
C ILE A 399 -6.44 -13.46 -4.96
N LYS A 400 -6.36 -12.16 -4.72
CA LYS A 400 -6.39 -11.18 -5.81
C LYS A 400 -5.13 -11.29 -6.67
N PRO A 401 -5.19 -10.95 -7.98
CA PRO A 401 -4.01 -10.82 -8.81
C PRO A 401 -3.01 -9.83 -8.21
N ALA A 402 -1.73 -10.10 -8.38
CA ALA A 402 -0.67 -9.26 -7.83
C ALA A 402 0.35 -8.86 -8.91
N TYR A 403 0.82 -7.63 -8.87
CA TYR A 403 1.83 -7.13 -9.80
C TYR A 403 3.24 -7.38 -9.28
N ARG A 404 4.10 -7.92 -10.14
CA ARG A 404 5.54 -8.02 -9.93
C ARG A 404 6.19 -6.67 -10.24
N PHE A 405 5.92 -5.67 -9.42
CA PHE A 405 6.47 -4.33 -9.61
C PHE A 405 7.98 -4.33 -9.53
N GLN A 406 8.61 -3.63 -10.49
CA GLN A 406 10.03 -3.37 -10.48
C GLN A 406 10.40 -2.21 -9.56
N ASN A 407 11.63 -2.21 -9.08
CA ASN A 407 12.14 -1.10 -8.30
C ASN A 407 12.45 0.07 -9.23
N ILE A 408 11.94 1.25 -8.87
CA ILE A 408 12.30 2.49 -9.58
C ILE A 408 13.46 3.18 -8.89
N THR A 409 14.19 3.99 -9.65
CA THR A 409 15.19 4.89 -9.08
C THR A 409 14.48 5.93 -8.22
N GLY A 410 14.79 5.93 -6.93
CA GLY A 410 14.16 6.82 -5.96
C GLY A 410 14.68 8.26 -6.03
N SER A 411 14.07 9.14 -5.28
CA SER A 411 14.54 10.52 -5.13
C SER A 411 15.91 10.57 -4.45
N LEU A 412 16.60 11.70 -4.57
CA LEU A 412 17.89 11.95 -3.90
C LEU A 412 17.81 11.99 -2.38
N GLN A 413 16.61 12.06 -1.82
CA GLN A 413 16.39 12.09 -0.38
C GLN A 413 16.69 10.72 0.23
N ARG A 414 17.75 10.63 1.03
CA ARG A 414 18.27 9.38 1.60
C ARG A 414 17.88 9.13 3.05
N GLN A 415 17.19 10.07 3.69
CA GLN A 415 16.82 9.97 5.10
C GLN A 415 15.31 9.82 5.27
N LYS A 416 14.92 8.97 6.21
CA LYS A 416 13.54 8.85 6.63
C LYS A 416 13.13 10.10 7.39
N GLU A 417 12.23 10.88 6.83
CA GLU A 417 11.59 12.00 7.52
C GLU A 417 10.36 11.53 8.29
N ALA A 418 9.94 12.30 9.28
CA ALA A 418 8.74 11.99 10.06
C ALA A 418 7.47 11.92 9.20
N SER A 419 7.46 12.65 8.07
CA SER A 419 6.35 12.70 7.11
C SER A 419 6.46 11.68 5.97
N THR A 420 7.43 10.77 6.01
CA THR A 420 7.61 9.73 4.98
C THR A 420 6.51 8.68 5.08
N GLY A 421 5.77 8.47 3.98
CA GLY A 421 4.81 7.37 3.86
C GLY A 421 5.51 6.02 3.68
N GLN A 422 4.80 4.95 3.94
CA GLN A 422 5.29 3.59 3.85
C GLN A 422 4.63 2.88 2.67
N ASP A 423 5.42 2.21 1.83
CA ASP A 423 4.89 1.29 0.82
C ASP A 423 4.23 0.07 1.48
N PRO A 424 3.24 -0.56 0.84
CA PRO A 424 2.80 -1.89 1.23
C PRO A 424 3.95 -2.88 1.05
N PRO A 425 3.94 -4.03 1.76
CA PRO A 425 4.92 -5.08 1.53
C PRO A 425 4.95 -5.51 0.06
N LYS A 426 6.12 -5.90 -0.42
CA LYS A 426 6.27 -6.40 -1.80
C LYS A 426 5.61 -7.76 -1.94
N GLY A 427 4.98 -7.98 -3.11
CA GLY A 427 4.45 -9.28 -3.46
C GLY A 427 2.94 -9.39 -3.43
N ALA A 428 2.46 -10.61 -3.23
CA ALA A 428 1.05 -10.95 -3.13
C ALA A 428 0.62 -11.12 -1.68
N SER A 429 -0.53 -10.54 -1.31
CA SER A 429 -1.18 -10.80 -0.03
C SER A 429 -1.88 -12.16 -0.08
N ILE A 430 -1.55 -13.05 0.84
CA ILE A 430 -2.20 -14.33 1.05
C ILE A 430 -2.95 -14.25 2.37
N ASN A 431 -4.28 -14.22 2.29
CA ASN A 431 -5.13 -14.05 3.45
C ASN A 431 -5.82 -15.36 3.80
N TYR A 432 -5.92 -15.67 5.10
CA TYR A 432 -6.61 -16.84 5.58
C TYR A 432 -7.25 -16.60 6.94
N TRP A 433 -8.32 -17.32 7.21
CA TRP A 433 -9.00 -17.38 8.50
C TRP A 433 -8.43 -18.51 9.36
N SER A 434 -8.33 -18.29 10.67
CA SER A 434 -8.09 -19.33 11.67
C SER A 434 -8.99 -19.12 12.89
N ASN A 435 -9.57 -20.21 13.42
CA ASN A 435 -10.39 -20.14 14.62
C ASN A 435 -9.59 -20.08 15.94
N GLY A 436 -8.25 -20.21 15.87
CA GLY A 436 -7.34 -20.17 17.02
C GLY A 436 -5.89 -20.16 16.61
N GLU A 437 -5.00 -20.20 17.60
CA GLU A 437 -3.56 -20.35 17.36
C GLU A 437 -3.24 -21.77 16.90
N LYS A 438 -2.54 -21.89 15.76
CA LYS A 438 -2.08 -23.17 15.21
C LYS A 438 -0.93 -22.98 14.23
N ASP A 439 -0.11 -24.00 14.07
CA ASP A 439 0.91 -24.01 13.04
C ASP A 439 0.25 -24.21 11.66
N ILE A 440 0.66 -23.40 10.71
CA ILE A 440 0.22 -23.49 9.33
C ILE A 440 1.41 -23.54 8.38
N GLU A 441 1.19 -24.15 7.24
CA GLU A 441 2.14 -24.18 6.14
C GLU A 441 1.47 -23.67 4.87
N ILE A 442 2.09 -22.68 4.23
CA ILE A 442 1.69 -22.18 2.90
C ILE A 442 2.68 -22.73 1.90
N ILE A 443 2.19 -23.57 0.97
CA ILE A 443 2.98 -24.15 -0.11
C ILE A 443 2.61 -23.44 -1.41
N ILE A 444 3.62 -22.92 -2.07
CA ILE A 444 3.50 -22.23 -3.36
C ILE A 444 4.11 -23.12 -4.44
N THR A 445 3.33 -23.41 -5.47
CA THR A 445 3.79 -24.19 -6.63
C THR A 445 3.48 -23.44 -7.93
N ASN A 446 4.23 -23.70 -8.97
CA ASN A 446 3.93 -23.20 -10.31
C ASN A 446 2.79 -24.04 -10.97
N GLN A 447 2.43 -23.70 -12.20
CA GLN A 447 1.38 -24.41 -12.98
C GLN A 447 1.67 -25.90 -13.20
N LYS A 448 2.95 -26.31 -13.14
CA LYS A 448 3.36 -27.71 -13.29
C LYS A 448 3.39 -28.46 -11.95
N ASN A 449 2.92 -27.82 -10.87
CA ASN A 449 3.00 -28.30 -9.49
C ASN A 449 4.45 -28.47 -8.98
N GLU A 450 5.42 -27.80 -9.60
CA GLU A 450 6.79 -27.77 -9.11
C GLU A 450 6.89 -26.81 -7.91
N PRO A 451 7.61 -27.18 -6.83
CA PRO A 451 7.73 -26.35 -5.65
C PRO A 451 8.43 -25.03 -5.95
N VAL A 452 7.87 -23.94 -5.47
CA VAL A 452 8.43 -22.60 -5.56
C VAL A 452 8.92 -22.13 -4.18
N LYS A 453 8.03 -22.17 -3.18
CA LYS A 453 8.35 -21.76 -1.81
C LYS A 453 7.41 -22.42 -0.80
N THR A 454 7.95 -22.70 0.36
CA THR A 454 7.18 -23.13 1.53
C THR A 454 7.39 -22.16 2.68
N ILE A 455 6.29 -21.64 3.24
CA ILE A 455 6.33 -20.69 4.35
C ILE A 455 5.59 -21.31 5.53
N LYS A 456 6.25 -21.33 6.69
CA LYS A 456 5.68 -21.84 7.94
C LYS A 456 5.51 -20.70 8.92
N GLU A 457 4.33 -20.58 9.51
CA GLU A 457 4.05 -19.57 10.54
C GLU A 457 3.02 -20.05 11.56
N LYS A 458 2.84 -19.26 12.63
CA LYS A 458 1.79 -19.47 13.63
C LYS A 458 0.61 -18.56 13.34
N ALA A 459 -0.53 -19.14 13.01
CA ALA A 459 -1.79 -18.43 12.87
C ALA A 459 -2.27 -17.88 14.21
N LYS A 460 -2.94 -16.72 14.15
CA LYS A 460 -3.70 -16.15 15.27
C LYS A 460 -5.20 -16.32 14.99
N LYS A 461 -6.03 -16.27 16.03
CA LYS A 461 -7.48 -16.28 15.85
C LYS A 461 -7.93 -15.07 15.03
N GLY A 462 -8.73 -15.30 13.98
CA GLY A 462 -9.24 -14.27 13.08
C GLY A 462 -8.63 -14.33 11.69
N ILE A 463 -8.67 -13.21 10.98
CA ILE A 463 -8.04 -13.05 9.67
C ILE A 463 -6.53 -12.86 9.87
N ASN A 464 -5.75 -13.66 9.17
CA ASN A 464 -4.31 -13.58 9.10
C ASN A 464 -3.89 -13.20 7.69
N ARG A 465 -2.76 -12.50 7.55
CA ARG A 465 -2.19 -12.08 6.27
C ARG A 465 -0.70 -12.37 6.23
N LEU A 466 -0.30 -13.05 5.18
CA LEU A 466 1.08 -13.32 4.82
C LEU A 466 1.38 -12.67 3.47
N TRP A 467 2.61 -12.22 3.25
CA TRP A 467 3.06 -11.69 1.97
C TRP A 467 4.09 -12.62 1.35
N TRP A 468 3.83 -13.02 0.10
CA TRP A 468 4.82 -13.69 -0.72
C TRP A 468 5.46 -12.68 -1.67
N ASP A 469 6.73 -12.43 -1.48
CA ASP A 469 7.53 -11.44 -2.23
C ASP A 469 7.96 -11.89 -3.63
N PHE A 470 7.35 -12.96 -4.14
CA PHE A 470 7.66 -13.65 -5.39
C PHE A 470 9.02 -14.35 -5.39
N SER A 471 9.74 -14.41 -4.28
CA SER A 471 10.98 -15.18 -4.19
C SER A 471 10.70 -16.69 -4.12
N ASN A 472 11.54 -17.46 -4.81
CA ASN A 472 11.61 -18.91 -4.65
C ASN A 472 12.35 -19.27 -3.34
N GLU A 473 12.54 -20.56 -3.08
CA GLU A 473 13.42 -21.00 -2.01
C GLU A 473 14.82 -20.40 -2.20
N GLU A 474 15.47 -20.12 -1.08
CA GLU A 474 16.82 -19.60 -1.09
C GLU A 474 17.84 -20.71 -1.39
N THR A 475 19.01 -20.34 -1.92
CA THR A 475 20.15 -21.25 -1.99
C THR A 475 20.55 -21.73 -0.61
N SER A 476 21.17 -22.90 -0.52
CA SER A 476 21.74 -23.39 0.72
C SER A 476 22.77 -22.41 1.30
N ASN A 477 22.95 -22.44 2.61
CA ASN A 477 23.97 -21.61 3.27
C ASN A 477 25.34 -22.29 3.21
N ILE A 478 26.39 -21.48 3.10
CA ILE A 478 27.76 -21.94 3.30
C ILE A 478 28.05 -21.94 4.78
N VAL A 479 28.52 -23.06 5.26
CA VAL A 479 28.93 -23.28 6.68
C VAL A 479 30.39 -23.64 6.75
N PHE A 480 31.21 -22.69 7.14
CA PHE A 480 32.64 -22.92 7.33
C PHE A 480 32.89 -23.65 8.68
N ARG A 481 33.74 -24.67 8.64
CA ARG A 481 34.16 -25.45 9.79
C ARG A 481 35.65 -25.26 10.07
N THR A 482 36.32 -24.49 9.23
CA THR A 482 37.72 -24.11 9.38
C THR A 482 37.86 -22.61 9.62
N LYS A 483 38.98 -22.19 10.24
CA LYS A 483 39.30 -20.80 10.43
C LYS A 483 39.60 -20.09 9.08
N PRO A 484 39.41 -18.76 8.97
CA PRO A 484 39.89 -18.03 7.82
C PRO A 484 41.41 -18.20 7.69
N LEU A 485 41.87 -18.22 6.44
CA LEU A 485 43.32 -18.32 6.17
C LEU A 485 44.07 -17.10 6.74
N TYR A 486 45.18 -17.36 7.41
CA TYR A 486 46.05 -16.36 8.07
C TYR A 486 45.36 -15.61 9.23
N ALA A 487 44.33 -16.19 9.83
CA ALA A 487 43.60 -15.60 10.96
C ALA A 487 43.49 -16.61 12.13
N ASP A 488 44.60 -17.07 12.62
CA ASP A 488 44.66 -18.07 13.73
C ASP A 488 43.98 -17.59 15.02
N TRP A 489 43.87 -16.26 15.19
CA TRP A 489 43.15 -15.59 16.27
C TRP A 489 41.63 -15.72 16.16
N PHE A 490 41.09 -16.08 15.01
CA PHE A 490 39.64 -16.15 14.75
C PHE A 490 39.04 -17.31 15.58
N THR A 491 37.93 -17.07 16.27
CA THR A 491 37.24 -18.07 17.09
C THR A 491 36.00 -18.57 16.34
N LEU A 492 35.88 -19.89 16.21
CA LEU A 492 34.65 -20.54 15.75
C LEU A 492 33.61 -20.50 16.87
N ASP A 493 32.35 -20.62 16.54
CA ASP A 493 31.25 -20.68 17.50
C ASP A 493 31.25 -21.97 18.35
N LYS A 494 30.23 -22.15 19.21
CA LYS A 494 30.05 -23.33 20.05
C LYS A 494 29.94 -24.63 19.26
N ASN A 495 29.48 -24.57 18.01
CA ASN A 495 29.36 -25.71 17.09
C ASN A 495 30.66 -25.94 16.29
N LYS A 496 31.70 -25.15 16.54
CA LYS A 496 32.95 -25.09 15.77
C LYS A 496 32.71 -24.72 14.32
N GLU A 497 31.79 -23.80 14.10
CA GLU A 497 31.38 -23.29 12.79
C GLU A 497 31.52 -21.76 12.73
N ARG A 498 31.54 -21.20 11.53
CA ARG A 498 31.34 -19.80 11.25
C ARG A 498 30.43 -19.64 10.04
N ALA A 499 29.53 -18.67 10.10
CA ALA A 499 28.73 -18.30 8.95
C ALA A 499 29.58 -17.57 7.91
N ASP A 500 29.20 -17.68 6.66
CA ASP A 500 29.74 -16.83 5.61
C ASP A 500 29.25 -15.39 5.84
N GLN A 501 30.20 -14.50 6.12
CA GLN A 501 29.89 -13.09 6.39
C GLN A 501 29.86 -12.24 5.13
N SER A 502 30.28 -12.76 3.98
CA SER A 502 30.37 -12.03 2.73
C SER A 502 29.21 -12.28 1.77
N LEU A 503 28.46 -13.34 2.01
CA LEU A 503 27.44 -13.83 1.09
C LEU A 503 26.10 -14.02 1.79
N TYR A 504 25.08 -13.37 1.26
CA TYR A 504 23.70 -13.66 1.61
C TYR A 504 23.18 -14.81 0.73
N SER A 505 22.20 -15.58 1.21
CA SER A 505 21.47 -16.53 0.38
C SER A 505 20.90 -15.82 -0.87
N PHE A 506 20.76 -16.54 -1.96
CA PHE A 506 20.20 -16.04 -3.21
C PHE A 506 18.89 -16.77 -3.51
N SER A 507 17.87 -16.03 -3.94
CA SER A 507 16.60 -16.58 -4.42
C SER A 507 16.28 -16.02 -5.81
N ILE A 508 15.60 -16.83 -6.61
CA ILE A 508 15.07 -16.39 -7.90
C ILE A 508 13.76 -15.65 -7.65
N MET A 509 13.53 -14.56 -8.38
CA MET A 509 12.23 -13.91 -8.44
C MET A 509 11.34 -14.64 -9.46
N SER A 510 10.23 -15.18 -9.01
CA SER A 510 9.26 -15.89 -9.84
C SER A 510 8.76 -15.00 -11.00
N PRO A 511 8.68 -15.51 -12.23
CA PRO A 511 8.17 -14.76 -13.38
C PRO A 511 6.66 -14.52 -13.27
N PRO A 512 6.08 -13.60 -14.07
CA PRO A 512 4.64 -13.51 -14.26
C PRO A 512 4.06 -14.87 -14.68
N GLY A 513 2.84 -15.20 -14.18
CA GLY A 513 2.23 -16.48 -14.44
C GLY A 513 1.19 -16.83 -13.37
N THR A 514 0.67 -18.05 -13.44
CA THR A 514 -0.28 -18.58 -12.46
C THR A 514 0.42 -19.52 -11.48
N TYR A 515 0.12 -19.37 -10.21
CA TYR A 515 0.67 -20.14 -9.10
C TYR A 515 -0.45 -20.77 -8.29
N ASN A 516 -0.22 -21.96 -7.74
CA ASN A 516 -1.12 -22.59 -6.79
C ASN A 516 -0.62 -22.31 -5.37
N ILE A 517 -1.50 -21.80 -4.54
CA ILE A 517 -1.25 -21.49 -3.13
C ILE A 517 -2.04 -22.46 -2.28
N THR A 518 -1.35 -23.32 -1.55
CA THR A 518 -1.96 -24.34 -0.71
C THR A 518 -1.74 -24.03 0.76
N LEU A 519 -2.82 -23.78 1.49
CA LEU A 519 -2.82 -23.68 2.94
C LEU A 519 -2.97 -25.09 3.54
N LYS A 520 -2.04 -25.52 4.40
CA LYS A 520 -2.15 -26.70 5.25
C LYS A 520 -2.27 -26.30 6.71
N SER A 521 -3.24 -26.89 7.39
CA SER A 521 -3.50 -26.72 8.84
C SER A 521 -3.90 -28.06 9.42
N GLY A 522 -2.98 -28.77 10.06
CA GLY A 522 -3.21 -30.17 10.49
C GLY A 522 -3.53 -31.08 9.29
N ALA A 523 -4.64 -31.78 9.35
CA ALA A 523 -5.14 -32.64 8.25
C ALA A 523 -5.85 -31.86 7.12
N ASN A 524 -6.19 -30.57 7.33
CA ASN A 524 -6.93 -29.77 6.37
C ASN A 524 -5.97 -29.16 5.32
N SER A 525 -6.35 -29.23 4.05
CA SER A 525 -5.62 -28.65 2.94
C SER A 525 -6.58 -27.92 1.99
N MET A 526 -6.24 -26.69 1.59
CA MET A 526 -7.02 -25.90 0.68
C MET A 526 -6.11 -25.22 -0.32
N THR A 527 -6.47 -25.24 -1.60
CA THR A 527 -5.68 -24.62 -2.67
C THR A 527 -6.50 -23.55 -3.39
N LYS A 528 -5.86 -22.40 -3.63
CA LYS A 528 -6.36 -21.31 -4.47
C LYS A 528 -5.32 -20.93 -5.50
N THR A 529 -5.75 -20.31 -6.59
CA THR A 529 -4.85 -19.81 -7.62
C THR A 529 -4.52 -18.34 -7.39
N LEU A 530 -3.26 -17.98 -7.66
CA LEU A 530 -2.77 -16.62 -7.69
C LEU A 530 -2.26 -16.30 -9.10
N LYS A 531 -2.70 -15.20 -9.70
CA LYS A 531 -2.14 -14.65 -10.93
C LYS A 531 -1.11 -13.59 -10.60
N VAL A 532 0.14 -13.82 -10.94
CA VAL A 532 1.22 -12.83 -10.89
C VAL A 532 1.31 -12.14 -12.24
N MET A 533 1.15 -10.83 -12.25
CA MET A 533 1.16 -10.00 -13.46
C MET A 533 2.48 -9.26 -13.60
N LYS A 534 2.89 -9.01 -14.83
CA LYS A 534 4.02 -8.13 -15.15
C LYS A 534 3.73 -6.70 -14.69
N ASP A 535 4.75 -5.97 -14.29
CA ASP A 535 4.68 -4.52 -14.10
C ASP A 535 4.34 -3.82 -15.44
N PRO A 536 3.20 -3.12 -15.55
CA PRO A 536 2.83 -2.46 -16.81
C PRO A 536 3.77 -1.30 -17.16
N ASN A 537 4.51 -0.75 -16.19
CA ASN A 537 5.47 0.33 -16.40
C ASN A 537 6.88 -0.18 -16.77
N SER A 538 7.09 -1.49 -16.77
CA SER A 538 8.35 -2.09 -17.26
C SER A 538 8.31 -2.27 -18.77
N GLU A 539 9.34 -1.79 -19.48
CA GLU A 539 9.45 -1.93 -20.94
C GLU A 539 9.75 -3.37 -21.39
N GLY A 540 10.39 -4.19 -20.53
CA GLY A 540 10.70 -5.59 -20.83
C GLY A 540 9.43 -6.40 -21.10
N THR A 541 9.52 -7.31 -22.07
CA THR A 541 8.40 -8.19 -22.45
C THR A 541 8.33 -9.42 -21.54
N GLU A 542 7.21 -10.17 -21.58
CA GLU A 542 7.12 -11.46 -20.89
C GLU A 542 8.14 -12.48 -21.44
N GLU A 543 8.47 -12.40 -22.73
CA GLU A 543 9.51 -13.24 -23.36
C GLU A 543 10.90 -12.89 -22.78
N ASP A 544 11.23 -11.61 -22.64
CA ASP A 544 12.49 -11.17 -22.01
C ASP A 544 12.62 -11.69 -20.59
N ILE A 545 11.53 -11.62 -19.79
CA ILE A 545 11.47 -12.14 -18.43
C ILE A 545 11.67 -13.67 -18.41
N ASN A 546 11.11 -14.38 -19.38
CA ASN A 546 11.28 -15.83 -19.49
C ASN A 546 12.72 -16.21 -19.83
N LEU A 547 13.38 -15.51 -20.76
CA LEU A 547 14.80 -15.71 -21.08
C LEU A 547 15.69 -15.41 -19.87
N GLN A 548 15.41 -14.33 -19.18
CA GLN A 548 16.07 -13.97 -17.91
C GLN A 548 15.91 -15.09 -16.86
N ASN A 549 14.68 -15.56 -16.67
CA ASN A 549 14.38 -16.61 -15.68
C ASN A 549 15.09 -17.93 -16.03
N GLN A 550 15.18 -18.30 -17.31
CA GLN A 550 15.95 -19.48 -17.75
C GLN A 550 17.42 -19.37 -17.38
N LEU A 551 18.05 -18.21 -17.63
CA LEU A 551 19.47 -18.01 -17.31
C LEU A 551 19.71 -18.01 -15.80
N VAL A 552 18.91 -17.27 -15.04
CA VAL A 552 19.06 -17.17 -13.57
C VAL A 552 18.80 -18.52 -12.90
N THR A 553 17.90 -19.36 -13.43
CA THR A 553 17.64 -20.72 -12.93
C THR A 553 18.87 -21.62 -13.11
N LYS A 554 19.55 -21.54 -14.24
CA LYS A 554 20.81 -22.27 -14.46
C LYS A 554 21.88 -21.82 -13.46
N ILE A 555 22.04 -20.50 -13.28
CA ILE A 555 23.00 -19.95 -12.33
C ILE A 555 22.67 -20.37 -10.88
N TYR A 556 21.40 -20.38 -10.51
CA TYR A 556 20.93 -20.82 -9.19
C TYR A 556 21.29 -22.30 -8.92
N ALA A 557 21.08 -23.17 -9.89
CA ALA A 557 21.47 -24.58 -9.77
C ALA A 557 22.99 -24.74 -9.60
N ASP A 558 23.78 -23.98 -10.35
CA ASP A 558 25.24 -23.99 -10.25
C ASP A 558 25.75 -23.38 -8.94
N LEU A 559 25.06 -22.38 -8.41
CA LEU A 559 25.30 -21.85 -7.05
C LEU A 559 25.12 -22.93 -6.00
N ASN A 560 23.98 -23.65 -6.01
CA ASN A 560 23.72 -24.73 -5.05
C ASN A 560 24.77 -25.87 -5.18
N THR A 561 25.16 -26.24 -6.39
CA THR A 561 26.24 -27.21 -6.64
C THR A 561 27.56 -26.73 -6.04
N THR A 562 27.92 -25.47 -6.28
CA THR A 562 29.15 -24.86 -5.74
C THR A 562 29.14 -24.84 -4.22
N ILE A 563 28.02 -24.43 -3.61
CA ILE A 563 27.84 -24.41 -2.14
C ILE A 563 27.92 -25.82 -1.55
N SER A 564 27.32 -26.81 -2.21
CA SER A 564 27.41 -28.21 -1.81
C SER A 564 28.85 -28.73 -1.78
N HIS A 565 29.63 -28.39 -2.81
CA HIS A 565 31.07 -28.77 -2.84
C HIS A 565 31.85 -28.07 -1.72
N ILE A 566 31.63 -26.76 -1.49
CA ILE A 566 32.28 -26.05 -0.39
C ILE A 566 31.96 -26.69 0.95
N ASN A 567 30.68 -26.95 1.25
CA ASN A 567 30.25 -27.54 2.50
C ASN A 567 30.81 -28.95 2.70
N SER A 568 30.94 -29.75 1.64
CA SER A 568 31.55 -31.08 1.68
C SER A 568 33.04 -30.97 1.94
N ILE A 569 33.75 -30.07 1.27
CA ILE A 569 35.19 -29.85 1.50
C ILE A 569 35.45 -29.38 2.93
N GLU A 570 34.65 -28.45 3.45
CA GLU A 570 34.80 -27.98 4.85
C GLU A 570 34.58 -29.09 5.88
N VAL A 571 33.68 -30.05 5.64
CA VAL A 571 33.53 -31.22 6.48
C VAL A 571 34.81 -32.11 6.45
N ILE A 572 35.29 -32.41 5.25
CA ILE A 572 36.48 -33.22 5.04
C ILE A 572 37.71 -32.56 5.68
N ARG A 573 37.96 -31.29 5.36
CA ARG A 573 39.09 -30.53 5.92
C ARG A 573 39.06 -30.48 7.44
N ARG A 574 37.87 -30.27 8.03
CA ARG A 574 37.68 -30.26 9.47
C ARG A 574 38.09 -31.61 10.09
N GLN A 575 37.63 -32.72 9.52
CA GLN A 575 38.00 -34.07 9.98
C GLN A 575 39.51 -34.32 9.86
N LEU A 576 40.13 -33.93 8.78
CA LEU A 576 41.59 -34.07 8.56
C LEU A 576 42.38 -33.22 9.57
N LEU A 577 41.95 -31.99 9.85
CA LEU A 577 42.57 -31.11 10.85
C LEU A 577 42.42 -31.65 12.28
N ASP A 578 41.27 -32.21 12.64
CA ASP A 578 41.04 -32.84 13.95
C ASP A 578 41.91 -34.09 14.09
N LEU A 579 41.97 -34.94 13.06
CA LEU A 579 42.85 -36.11 13.01
C LEU A 579 44.32 -35.74 13.21
N LYS A 580 44.79 -34.73 12.50
CA LYS A 580 46.14 -34.16 12.64
C LYS A 580 46.40 -33.69 14.09
N ALA A 581 45.46 -33.01 14.70
CA ALA A 581 45.57 -32.49 16.07
C ALA A 581 45.68 -33.65 17.09
N MET A 582 44.90 -34.71 16.92
CA MET A 582 44.94 -35.91 17.76
C MET A 582 46.28 -36.65 17.65
N LEU A 583 46.89 -36.66 16.49
CA LEU A 583 48.13 -37.40 16.21
C LEU A 583 49.42 -36.60 16.43
N LYS A 584 49.33 -35.31 16.72
CA LYS A 584 50.46 -34.37 16.84
C LYS A 584 51.59 -34.83 17.78
N ASN A 585 51.26 -35.55 18.84
CA ASN A 585 52.19 -36.00 19.88
C ASN A 585 52.66 -37.45 19.69
N SER A 586 52.33 -38.10 18.58
CA SER A 586 52.67 -39.52 18.33
C SER A 586 53.85 -39.63 17.37
N SER A 587 55.03 -39.86 17.91
CA SER A 587 56.28 -40.00 17.13
C SER A 587 56.23 -41.17 16.13
N SER A 588 55.46 -42.22 16.42
CA SER A 588 55.34 -43.42 15.56
C SER A 588 54.41 -43.24 14.36
N LYS A 589 53.72 -42.10 14.23
CA LYS A 589 52.76 -41.84 13.13
C LYS A 589 53.10 -40.64 12.25
N LYS A 590 54.38 -40.26 12.17
CA LYS A 590 54.86 -39.09 11.46
C LYS A 590 54.55 -39.14 9.94
N GLU A 591 54.68 -40.29 9.31
CA GLU A 591 54.35 -40.44 7.88
C GLU A 591 52.87 -40.30 7.61
N PHE A 592 52.01 -40.83 8.50
CA PHE A 592 50.56 -40.70 8.42
C PHE A 592 50.11 -39.23 8.57
N VAL A 593 50.72 -38.47 9.47
CA VAL A 593 50.47 -37.03 9.63
C VAL A 593 50.86 -36.28 8.38
N GLN A 594 51.98 -36.63 7.71
CA GLN A 594 52.37 -35.99 6.43
C GLN A 594 51.38 -36.31 5.29
N MET A 595 50.83 -37.52 5.28
CA MET A 595 49.81 -37.90 4.30
C MET A 595 48.50 -37.13 4.54
N VAL A 596 48.06 -36.97 5.80
CA VAL A 596 46.90 -36.16 6.17
C VAL A 596 47.09 -34.70 5.76
N ASP A 597 48.27 -34.13 6.00
CA ASP A 597 48.64 -32.76 5.58
C ASP A 597 48.57 -32.57 4.06
N LYS A 598 49.11 -33.55 3.32
CA LYS A 598 49.09 -33.53 1.87
C LYS A 598 47.63 -33.51 1.34
N LEU A 599 46.82 -34.38 1.91
CA LEU A 599 45.40 -34.49 1.52
C LEU A 599 44.61 -33.25 1.88
N GLU A 600 44.80 -32.70 3.08
CA GLU A 600 44.16 -31.45 3.52
C GLU A 600 44.54 -30.30 2.56
N ASN A 601 45.82 -30.15 2.21
CA ASN A 601 46.28 -29.15 1.28
C ASN A 601 45.67 -29.32 -0.15
N GLN A 602 45.45 -30.56 -0.60
CA GLN A 602 44.79 -30.81 -1.87
C GLN A 602 43.34 -30.33 -1.88
N PHE A 603 42.58 -30.59 -0.81
CA PHE A 603 41.22 -30.07 -0.65
C PHE A 603 41.20 -28.53 -0.51
N LEU A 604 42.13 -27.96 0.25
CA LEU A 604 42.30 -26.53 0.38
C LEU A 604 42.53 -25.82 -0.96
N GLU A 605 43.36 -26.41 -1.83
CA GLU A 605 43.62 -25.83 -3.16
C GLU A 605 42.40 -25.88 -4.10
N ILE A 606 41.52 -26.85 -3.91
CA ILE A 606 40.21 -26.88 -4.62
C ILE A 606 39.31 -25.83 -4.04
N GLU A 607 39.20 -25.72 -2.73
CA GLU A 607 38.30 -24.78 -2.03
C GLU A 607 38.66 -23.32 -2.33
N LYS A 608 39.94 -22.98 -2.39
CA LYS A 608 40.40 -21.63 -2.80
C LYS A 608 39.91 -21.21 -4.17
N GLN A 609 39.58 -22.13 -5.06
CA GLN A 609 39.00 -21.82 -6.37
C GLN A 609 37.51 -21.57 -6.32
N LEU A 610 36.82 -22.15 -5.32
CA LEU A 610 35.36 -22.04 -5.13
C LEU A 610 34.97 -20.78 -4.35
N ILE A 611 35.70 -20.44 -3.27
CA ILE A 611 35.36 -19.36 -2.36
C ILE A 611 36.60 -18.66 -1.78
N GLN A 612 36.43 -17.36 -1.43
CA GLN A 612 37.50 -16.58 -0.79
C GLN A 612 37.60 -16.91 0.72
N LEU A 613 38.67 -17.62 1.11
CA LEU A 613 38.86 -18.09 2.48
C LEU A 613 39.51 -17.11 3.45
N LYS A 614 39.99 -15.95 2.97
CA LYS A 614 40.71 -14.96 3.79
C LYS A 614 39.79 -13.94 4.47
N ILE A 615 38.51 -13.95 4.16
CA ILE A 615 37.54 -12.96 4.67
C ILE A 615 37.22 -13.26 6.13
N THR A 616 37.38 -12.25 7.00
CA THR A 616 37.18 -12.33 8.44
C THR A 616 35.99 -11.49 8.92
N GLY A 617 35.44 -10.60 8.08
CA GLY A 617 34.38 -9.68 8.44
C GLY A 617 33.49 -9.29 7.27
N THR A 618 32.52 -8.41 7.54
CA THR A 618 31.55 -7.88 6.59
C THR A 618 31.99 -6.53 6.01
N GLY A 619 31.25 -6.02 5.04
CA GLY A 619 31.46 -4.69 4.45
C GLY A 619 32.77 -4.62 3.68
N GLN A 620 33.62 -3.66 4.01
CA GLN A 620 34.88 -3.41 3.29
C GLN A 620 35.89 -4.56 3.42
N ASP A 621 35.83 -5.39 4.44
CA ASP A 621 36.65 -6.62 4.52
C ASP A 621 36.37 -7.54 3.35
N GLY A 622 35.12 -7.61 2.90
CA GLY A 622 34.73 -8.42 1.75
C GLY A 622 35.37 -8.00 0.42
N VAL A 623 35.90 -6.80 0.26
CA VAL A 623 36.46 -6.29 -1.01
C VAL A 623 37.97 -6.30 -1.07
N ARG A 624 38.64 -6.70 0.03
CA ARG A 624 40.13 -6.72 0.12
C ARG A 624 40.78 -7.83 -0.72
N TYR A 625 40.03 -8.89 -1.01
CA TYR A 625 40.56 -10.06 -1.71
C TYR A 625 39.76 -10.37 -2.96
N GLN A 626 40.45 -10.99 -3.93
CA GLN A 626 39.83 -11.40 -5.19
C GLN A 626 38.61 -12.33 -4.92
N LYS A 627 37.50 -12.06 -5.58
CA LYS A 627 36.32 -12.91 -5.53
C LYS A 627 36.53 -14.18 -6.34
N MET A 628 36.02 -15.30 -5.81
CA MET A 628 36.14 -16.61 -6.39
C MET A 628 34.84 -17.05 -7.10
N LEU A 629 34.67 -18.32 -7.39
CA LEU A 629 33.61 -18.81 -8.27
C LEU A 629 32.20 -18.52 -7.71
N VAL A 630 31.93 -18.89 -6.45
CA VAL A 630 30.60 -18.72 -5.86
C VAL A 630 30.18 -17.26 -5.80
N GLU A 631 31.09 -16.37 -5.46
CA GLU A 631 30.84 -14.95 -5.37
C GLU A 631 30.58 -14.34 -6.75
N LYS A 632 31.28 -14.81 -7.79
CA LYS A 632 31.07 -14.36 -9.18
C LYS A 632 29.75 -14.87 -9.75
N LEU A 633 29.38 -16.12 -9.50
CA LEU A 633 28.07 -16.66 -9.89
C LEU A 633 26.94 -15.88 -9.23
N ARG A 634 27.06 -15.58 -7.91
CA ARG A 634 26.05 -14.81 -7.19
C ARG A 634 25.94 -13.37 -7.70
N TYR A 635 27.06 -12.71 -8.00
CA TYR A 635 27.07 -11.38 -8.62
C TYR A 635 26.37 -11.40 -9.98
N LEU A 636 26.65 -12.38 -10.81
CA LEU A 636 26.01 -12.54 -12.12
C LEU A 636 24.50 -12.77 -11.96
N ALA A 637 24.09 -13.69 -11.09
CA ALA A 637 22.66 -13.97 -10.82
C ALA A 637 21.89 -12.72 -10.39
N ALA A 638 22.45 -11.94 -9.46
CA ALA A 638 21.84 -10.71 -8.98
C ALA A 638 21.69 -9.66 -10.11
N ASN A 639 22.68 -9.54 -10.99
CA ASN A 639 22.61 -8.59 -12.10
C ASN A 639 21.65 -9.05 -13.20
N VAL A 640 21.56 -10.34 -13.47
CA VAL A 640 20.61 -10.88 -14.45
C VAL A 640 19.17 -10.56 -14.06
N GLN A 641 18.80 -10.63 -12.78
CA GLN A 641 17.41 -10.41 -12.36
C GLN A 641 17.08 -9.00 -11.85
N ILE A 642 17.97 -8.02 -12.06
CA ILE A 642 17.77 -6.65 -11.55
C ILE A 642 16.68 -5.88 -12.30
N SER A 643 16.34 -6.30 -13.50
CA SER A 643 15.33 -5.66 -14.38
C SER A 643 14.61 -6.72 -15.20
N ASP A 644 13.53 -6.35 -15.88
CA ASP A 644 12.69 -7.26 -16.69
C ASP A 644 13.17 -7.44 -18.14
N PHE A 645 14.42 -7.11 -18.46
CA PHE A 645 14.93 -7.19 -19.81
C PHE A 645 15.62 -8.54 -20.10
N LYS A 646 15.68 -8.89 -21.38
CA LYS A 646 16.52 -9.98 -21.86
C LYS A 646 17.95 -9.81 -21.33
N PRO A 647 18.58 -10.87 -20.79
CA PRO A 647 19.98 -10.79 -20.40
C PRO A 647 20.88 -10.34 -21.55
N ALA A 648 21.80 -9.43 -21.28
CA ALA A 648 22.80 -9.00 -22.25
C ALA A 648 23.71 -10.19 -22.65
N ASP A 649 24.20 -10.19 -23.89
CA ASP A 649 25.02 -11.27 -24.42
C ASP A 649 26.28 -11.51 -23.56
N SER A 650 26.88 -10.45 -23.01
CA SER A 650 27.98 -10.55 -22.05
C SER A 650 27.68 -11.33 -20.79
N TYR A 651 26.43 -11.31 -20.31
CA TYR A 651 26.02 -12.11 -19.14
C TYR A 651 25.96 -13.59 -19.47
N VAL A 652 25.51 -13.93 -20.67
CA VAL A 652 25.49 -15.31 -21.17
C VAL A 652 26.93 -15.81 -21.33
N GLU A 653 27.80 -15.02 -21.96
CA GLU A 653 29.23 -15.35 -22.14
C GLU A 653 29.94 -15.58 -20.81
N VAL A 654 29.77 -14.66 -19.85
CA VAL A 654 30.34 -14.79 -18.50
C VAL A 654 29.80 -16.03 -17.80
N TYR A 655 28.51 -16.35 -17.95
CA TYR A 655 27.95 -17.57 -17.38
C TYR A 655 28.64 -18.83 -17.95
N GLU A 656 28.80 -18.94 -19.25
CA GLU A 656 29.46 -20.11 -19.87
C GLU A 656 30.92 -20.28 -19.38
N ILE A 657 31.65 -19.18 -19.20
CA ILE A 657 33.00 -19.20 -18.65
C ILE A 657 32.99 -19.72 -17.20
N LEU A 658 32.06 -19.21 -16.35
CA LEU A 658 31.95 -19.64 -14.94
C LEU A 658 31.48 -21.10 -14.83
N LYS A 659 30.58 -21.52 -15.70
CA LYS A 659 30.11 -22.91 -15.81
C LYS A 659 31.26 -23.86 -16.18
N GLY A 660 32.08 -23.49 -17.15
CA GLY A 660 33.27 -24.26 -17.53
C GLY A 660 34.26 -24.44 -16.37
N ARG A 661 34.47 -23.37 -15.58
CA ARG A 661 35.29 -23.41 -14.35
C ARG A 661 34.68 -24.35 -13.29
N LEU A 662 33.37 -24.25 -13.06
CA LEU A 662 32.66 -25.13 -12.10
C LEU A 662 32.87 -26.60 -12.50
N ASN A 663 32.62 -26.95 -13.76
CA ASN A 663 32.76 -28.31 -14.26
C ASN A 663 34.19 -28.84 -14.06
N SER A 664 35.22 -28.04 -14.36
CA SER A 664 36.62 -28.42 -14.15
C SER A 664 36.97 -28.64 -12.68
N ILE A 665 36.46 -27.77 -11.78
CA ILE A 665 36.70 -27.87 -10.34
C ILE A 665 35.95 -29.09 -9.78
N ALA A 666 34.70 -29.31 -10.19
CA ALA A 666 33.90 -30.45 -9.78
C ALA A 666 34.59 -31.80 -10.14
N GLN A 667 35.12 -31.92 -11.37
CA GLN A 667 35.86 -33.10 -11.78
C GLN A 667 37.09 -33.35 -10.91
N LYS A 668 37.85 -32.30 -10.61
CA LYS A 668 39.03 -32.42 -9.70
C LYS A 668 38.60 -32.85 -8.28
N PHE A 669 37.52 -32.28 -7.80
CA PHE A 669 36.99 -32.65 -6.45
C PHE A 669 36.54 -34.11 -6.37
N GLU A 670 35.72 -34.56 -7.33
CA GLU A 670 35.23 -35.94 -7.36
C GLU A 670 36.39 -36.92 -7.56
N LYS A 671 37.35 -36.62 -8.42
CA LYS A 671 38.55 -37.43 -8.58
C LYS A 671 39.36 -37.54 -7.28
N LEU A 672 39.62 -36.41 -6.60
CA LEU A 672 40.36 -36.39 -5.36
C LEU A 672 39.64 -37.21 -4.28
N LYS A 673 38.31 -37.11 -4.20
CA LYS A 673 37.46 -37.86 -3.27
C LYS A 673 37.51 -39.37 -3.55
N THR A 674 37.43 -39.79 -4.82
CA THR A 674 37.42 -41.21 -5.16
C THR A 674 38.80 -41.83 -5.01
N ASP A 675 39.87 -41.18 -5.53
CA ASP A 675 41.20 -41.77 -5.61
C ASP A 675 41.93 -41.81 -4.27
N ASN A 676 41.66 -40.86 -3.35
CA ASN A 676 42.43 -40.72 -2.13
C ASN A 676 41.67 -40.98 -0.83
N LEU A 677 40.36 -40.75 -0.75
CA LEU A 677 39.58 -41.01 0.45
C LEU A 677 39.28 -42.54 0.62
N SER A 678 38.91 -43.21 -0.47
CA SER A 678 38.68 -44.67 -0.41
C SER A 678 39.98 -45.47 -0.12
N ASN A 679 41.13 -45.03 -0.64
CA ASN A 679 42.42 -45.70 -0.45
C ASN A 679 43.13 -45.36 0.87
N THR A 680 42.60 -44.41 1.67
CA THR A 680 43.22 -43.93 2.93
C THR A 680 42.48 -44.45 4.14
N LEU A 681 41.28 -45.02 3.96
CA LEU A 681 40.44 -45.59 5.03
C LEU A 681 40.53 -47.13 5.14
N ASP A 682 41.11 -47.79 4.11
CA ASP A 682 41.56 -49.19 4.17
C ASP A 682 43.00 -49.26 4.70
#